data_293bc14191d505413d1788bf58df193a
#
_entry.id   293bc14191d505413d1788bf58df193a
#
_cell.length_a   1.000
_cell.length_b   1.000
_cell.length_c   1.000
_cell.angle_alpha   90.00
_cell.angle_beta   90.00
_cell.angle_gamma   90.00
#
_symmetry.space_group_name_H-M   'P 1'
#
loop_
_entity.id
_entity.type
_entity.pdbx_description
1 polymer ?
#
loop_
_entity_poly.entity_id
_entity_poly.type
_entity_poly.pdbx_seq_one_letter_code
_entity_poly.pdbx_strand_id
1 'polypeptide(L)'
;MTGVSDHHGRRARATPVSARGEPAVWLTGGALLASLVVIIGIVVIIAWRGGATFLVRPIERVTLDDGTVFLGVPLEEEAAEGTQSDADPVMRRRYRVGNRDLGQDSFRWVDVDRIASIEHPADATMLERREWGVFIGEPRALFVEERRSYFDGQAVPESGTAETDDGVVRLEVEPVGTGADGSVEVLERRYLAEGADATWAAFGGAHAAAIERWDEIQDLNKGEVPRLQQALARLEWREREAEQQRARTIAGENPAWPVWAWAGACVLTFAGAFAAVTVRRRALGARHGVRRTAMSVAAVGLWAVTAAGMLGVATEHPWSRPHMSEARLAVERAKIGERRATLQDTLEETLERINELRAKDERYRVVFVEPTTGRLSPKSRSEPDEPMVLSQVVRAVRANELGFGGRMGVYLSRWWEYLSAEPRENGAEGGVFPVIVGTVTLTLLLTVAVVPLGVIAALYLREYAHQGLVTSLIRIAINNLAGVPSIVYGMFGLGFFCYGLGAWVDGGPAAAASRGVWWGIVAITGLIVVGGAASTMLAVHEPGKPATRVNRVAAGLSWCLWIGAVGMAVWLVARTPYFHGWFSEKLPERPTFGGRGILWAALTLALLTLPVVIVATEEAISAVPGSMREGSYASGASRWQTVRRIVLPAAMPGIMTGTILAMARGAGEVAPLMLVGAVNFTQSSPVTAEAPYLHGDRTFMHLGFHIYNLGFQSPDSQATEPLVWTTTLLLVTIVLVLNLAAIIIRSRLRGRGHVSGA
;
A
#
# COMPACT_ATOMS: atom_id res chain seq x y z
N MET A 1 -69.00 -53.50 -29.73
CA MET A 1 -69.61 -53.60 -28.40
C MET A 1 -68.58 -53.25 -27.36
N THR A 2 -68.73 -52.09 -26.88
CA THR A 2 -68.55 -51.55 -25.54
C THR A 2 -67.26 -51.88 -24.79
N GLY A 3 -66.31 -50.97 -24.90
CA GLY A 3 -65.19 -50.84 -23.98
C GLY A 3 -65.53 -49.87 -22.84
N VAL A 4 -65.37 -50.31 -21.62
CA VAL A 4 -65.47 -49.48 -20.43
C VAL A 4 -64.07 -48.97 -20.06
N SER A 5 -63.88 -47.66 -20.11
CA SER A 5 -62.68 -46.98 -19.64
C SER A 5 -62.75 -46.80 -18.12
N ASP A 6 -61.94 -47.52 -17.37
CA ASP A 6 -61.78 -47.34 -15.94
C ASP A 6 -60.75 -46.13 -15.69
N HIS A 7 -61.34 -44.98 -15.39
CA HIS A 7 -60.64 -43.88 -14.80
C HIS A 7 -60.36 -44.11 -13.32
N HIS A 8 -59.22 -44.75 -13.00
CA HIS A 8 -58.73 -44.77 -11.63
C HIS A 8 -58.17 -43.39 -11.29
N GLY A 9 -58.98 -42.58 -10.62
CA GLY A 9 -58.53 -41.36 -9.96
C GLY A 9 -57.44 -41.68 -8.96
N ARG A 10 -56.16 -41.31 -9.33
CA ARG A 10 -55.07 -41.25 -8.37
C ARG A 10 -55.41 -40.19 -7.32
N ARG A 11 -56.02 -40.65 -6.19
CA ARG A 11 -55.99 -39.79 -4.99
C ARG A 11 -54.59 -39.46 -4.65
N ALA A 12 -54.23 -38.17 -4.78
CA ALA A 12 -52.99 -37.64 -4.30
C ALA A 12 -52.85 -37.99 -2.82
N ARG A 13 -51.96 -38.93 -2.48
CA ARG A 13 -51.62 -39.24 -1.10
C ARG A 13 -51.09 -37.94 -0.50
N ALA A 14 -51.87 -37.38 0.45
CA ALA A 14 -51.38 -36.28 1.25
C ALA A 14 -50.09 -36.72 1.94
N THR A 15 -48.96 -36.14 1.53
CA THR A 15 -47.69 -36.37 2.20
C THR A 15 -47.81 -35.94 3.66
N PRO A 16 -47.42 -36.81 4.62
CA PRO A 16 -47.49 -36.45 6.03
C PRO A 16 -46.69 -35.17 6.30
N VAL A 17 -47.14 -34.37 7.25
CA VAL A 17 -46.54 -33.06 7.62
C VAL A 17 -45.04 -33.22 7.91
N SER A 18 -44.60 -34.34 8.49
CA SER A 18 -43.20 -34.69 8.70
C SER A 18 -42.39 -34.90 7.41
N ALA A 19 -43.03 -35.27 6.30
CA ALA A 19 -42.40 -35.48 5.00
C ALA A 19 -42.33 -34.19 4.17
N ARG A 20 -42.99 -33.11 4.58
CA ARG A 20 -42.96 -31.82 3.92
C ARG A 20 -41.72 -30.99 4.28
N GLY A 21 -40.92 -31.40 5.26
CA GLY A 21 -39.69 -30.67 5.69
C GLY A 21 -39.96 -29.25 6.22
N GLU A 22 -41.22 -28.86 6.39
CA GLU A 22 -41.64 -27.51 6.78
C GLU A 22 -40.98 -27.00 8.08
N PRO A 23 -40.89 -27.78 9.18
CA PRO A 23 -40.25 -27.32 10.40
C PRO A 23 -38.75 -27.03 10.22
N ALA A 24 -38.05 -27.88 9.47
CA ALA A 24 -36.60 -27.68 9.20
C ALA A 24 -36.35 -26.49 8.26
N VAL A 25 -37.24 -26.30 7.27
CA VAL A 25 -37.16 -25.13 6.36
C VAL A 25 -37.37 -23.82 7.13
N TRP A 26 -38.37 -23.79 8.04
CA TRP A 26 -38.60 -22.61 8.89
C TRP A 26 -37.43 -22.34 9.85
N LEU A 27 -36.84 -23.38 10.40
CA LEU A 27 -35.71 -23.28 11.31
C LEU A 27 -34.43 -22.76 10.57
N THR A 28 -34.17 -23.29 9.37
CA THR A 28 -33.07 -22.80 8.53
C THR A 28 -33.29 -21.36 8.02
N GLY A 29 -34.57 -21.05 7.65
CA GLY A 29 -34.95 -19.69 7.27
C GLY A 29 -34.81 -18.72 8.44
N GLY A 30 -35.21 -19.10 9.65
CA GLY A 30 -35.02 -18.32 10.87
C GLY A 30 -33.55 -18.09 11.21
N ALA A 31 -32.70 -19.11 11.08
CA ALA A 31 -31.27 -19.00 11.28
C ALA A 31 -30.61 -18.05 10.26
N LEU A 32 -31.03 -18.15 8.99
CA LEU A 32 -30.55 -17.23 7.94
C LEU A 32 -30.98 -15.78 8.25
N LEU A 33 -32.23 -15.56 8.65
CA LEU A 33 -32.74 -14.23 9.01
C LEU A 33 -31.96 -13.66 10.21
N ALA A 34 -31.74 -14.45 11.25
CA ALA A 34 -30.96 -14.03 12.41
C ALA A 34 -29.50 -13.64 12.02
N SER A 35 -28.85 -14.46 11.20
CA SER A 35 -27.51 -14.15 10.69
C SER A 35 -27.48 -12.85 9.87
N LEU A 36 -28.49 -12.65 9.01
CA LEU A 36 -28.60 -11.45 8.20
C LEU A 36 -28.82 -10.19 9.06
N VAL A 37 -29.66 -10.28 10.08
CA VAL A 37 -29.91 -9.19 11.03
C VAL A 37 -28.63 -8.82 11.78
N VAL A 38 -27.85 -9.81 12.24
CA VAL A 38 -26.57 -9.57 12.91
C VAL A 38 -25.59 -8.87 11.97
N ILE A 39 -25.43 -9.37 10.74
CA ILE A 39 -24.51 -8.78 9.76
C ILE A 39 -24.92 -7.35 9.42
N ILE A 40 -26.20 -7.12 9.10
CA ILE A 40 -26.70 -5.78 8.79
C ILE A 40 -26.54 -4.86 10.02
N GLY A 41 -26.85 -5.38 11.22
CA GLY A 41 -26.69 -4.63 12.47
C GLY A 41 -25.26 -4.16 12.69
N ILE A 42 -24.28 -5.04 12.49
CA ILE A 42 -22.85 -4.68 12.59
C ILE A 42 -22.49 -3.59 11.57
N VAL A 43 -22.89 -3.75 10.31
CA VAL A 43 -22.60 -2.76 9.25
C VAL A 43 -23.26 -1.41 9.58
N VAL A 44 -24.50 -1.40 10.08
CA VAL A 44 -25.21 -0.19 10.48
C VAL A 44 -24.51 0.51 11.66
N ILE A 45 -24.06 -0.26 12.66
CA ILE A 45 -23.32 0.28 13.82
C ILE A 45 -22.00 0.91 13.35
N ILE A 46 -21.23 0.22 12.49
CA ILE A 46 -19.98 0.73 11.93
C ILE A 46 -20.23 2.01 11.14
N ALA A 47 -21.25 2.03 10.28
CA ALA A 47 -21.61 3.18 9.48
C ALA A 47 -22.05 4.37 10.34
N TRP A 48 -22.86 4.12 11.38
CA TRP A 48 -23.33 5.14 12.30
C TRP A 48 -22.18 5.71 13.14
N ARG A 49 -21.47 4.87 13.89
CA ARG A 49 -20.37 5.33 14.76
C ARG A 49 -19.22 5.94 13.97
N GLY A 50 -18.79 5.27 12.89
CA GLY A 50 -17.72 5.79 12.04
C GLY A 50 -18.09 7.08 11.31
N GLY A 51 -19.35 7.20 10.85
CA GLY A 51 -19.85 8.43 10.22
C GLY A 51 -20.05 9.59 11.20
N ALA A 52 -20.39 9.31 12.44
CA ALA A 52 -20.63 10.30 13.46
C ALA A 52 -19.35 10.92 14.06
N THR A 53 -18.19 10.34 13.85
CA THR A 53 -16.91 10.75 14.46
C THR A 53 -16.58 12.23 14.22
N PHE A 54 -16.82 12.71 13.02
CA PHE A 54 -16.46 14.09 12.63
C PHE A 54 -17.60 15.11 12.81
N LEU A 55 -18.74 14.71 13.38
CA LEU A 55 -19.83 15.63 13.66
C LEU A 55 -19.41 16.71 14.65
N VAL A 56 -19.78 17.95 14.33
CA VAL A 56 -19.53 19.11 15.19
C VAL A 56 -20.60 19.14 16.29
N ARG A 57 -20.18 18.93 17.53
CA ARG A 57 -21.03 19.03 18.73
C ARG A 57 -20.81 20.36 19.39
N PRO A 58 -21.79 20.89 20.14
CA PRO A 58 -21.64 22.12 20.90
C PRO A 58 -20.59 21.96 22.00
N ILE A 59 -19.97 23.09 22.38
CA ILE A 59 -19.08 23.16 23.54
C ILE A 59 -19.93 23.61 24.72
N GLU A 60 -19.88 22.89 25.81
CA GLU A 60 -20.60 23.15 27.05
C GLU A 60 -19.62 23.67 28.10
N ARG A 61 -20.02 24.75 28.81
CA ARG A 61 -19.44 25.17 30.08
C ARG A 61 -20.25 24.51 31.17
N VAL A 62 -19.65 23.56 31.86
CA VAL A 62 -20.29 22.78 32.89
C VAL A 62 -19.83 23.26 34.25
N THR A 63 -20.79 23.59 35.11
CA THR A 63 -20.55 23.92 36.52
C THR A 63 -21.05 22.77 37.37
N LEU A 64 -20.21 22.24 38.22
CA LEU A 64 -20.55 21.16 39.18
C LEU A 64 -21.04 21.72 40.51
N ASP A 65 -21.66 20.85 41.29
CA ASP A 65 -22.16 21.14 42.65
C ASP A 65 -21.07 21.61 43.63
N ASP A 66 -19.82 21.21 43.40
CA ASP A 66 -18.65 21.62 44.18
C ASP A 66 -18.04 22.96 43.74
N GLY A 67 -18.67 23.63 42.75
CA GLY A 67 -18.18 24.89 42.20
C GLY A 67 -17.10 24.73 41.13
N THR A 68 -16.73 23.51 40.76
CA THR A 68 -15.76 23.25 39.66
C THR A 68 -16.41 23.61 38.35
N VAL A 69 -15.73 24.41 37.53
CA VAL A 69 -16.17 24.79 36.17
C VAL A 69 -15.18 24.21 35.16
N PHE A 70 -15.62 23.72 34.01
CA PHE A 70 -14.80 23.32 32.90
C PHE A 70 -15.53 23.49 31.56
N LEU A 71 -14.78 23.61 30.46
CA LEU A 71 -15.29 23.51 29.09
C LEU A 71 -15.10 22.11 28.55
N GLY A 72 -16.13 21.59 27.89
CA GLY A 72 -16.05 20.25 27.28
C GLY A 72 -17.08 20.01 26.19
N VAL A 73 -16.80 19.06 25.34
CA VAL A 73 -17.70 18.55 24.29
C VAL A 73 -18.39 17.30 24.80
N PRO A 74 -19.72 17.23 24.94
CA PRO A 74 -20.43 16.06 25.40
C PRO A 74 -20.32 14.93 24.35
N LEU A 75 -19.98 13.71 24.79
CA LEU A 75 -19.80 12.56 23.90
C LEU A 75 -20.94 11.54 24.06
N GLU A 76 -21.02 10.90 25.21
CA GLU A 76 -21.99 9.83 25.48
C GLU A 76 -22.41 9.83 26.96
N GLU A 77 -23.54 9.22 27.21
CA GLU A 77 -24.04 8.97 28.56
C GLU A 77 -24.18 7.47 28.79
N GLU A 78 -23.75 7.01 29.95
CA GLU A 78 -23.88 5.61 30.37
C GLU A 78 -24.25 5.50 31.84
N ALA A 79 -24.81 4.37 32.23
CA ALA A 79 -25.05 4.06 33.64
C ALA A 79 -23.72 3.73 34.32
N ALA A 80 -23.49 4.28 35.52
CA ALA A 80 -22.28 4.03 36.30
C ALA A 80 -22.21 2.54 36.68
N GLU A 81 -21.05 1.92 36.41
CA GLU A 81 -20.80 0.54 36.81
C GLU A 81 -20.77 0.42 38.35
N GLY A 82 -21.54 -0.51 38.92
CA GLY A 82 -21.49 -0.83 40.35
C GLY A 82 -22.75 -0.55 41.15
N THR A 83 -23.81 -0.01 40.56
CA THR A 83 -25.08 0.19 41.26
C THR A 83 -25.90 -1.10 41.27
N GLN A 84 -25.50 -2.06 42.12
CA GLN A 84 -26.28 -3.28 42.44
C GLN A 84 -27.30 -2.97 43.55
N SER A 85 -28.06 -1.92 43.44
CA SER A 85 -29.14 -1.62 44.39
C SER A 85 -30.38 -1.27 43.59
N ASP A 86 -31.56 -1.55 44.16
CA ASP A 86 -32.90 -1.20 43.62
C ASP A 86 -33.15 0.29 43.42
N ALA A 87 -32.11 1.14 43.48
CA ALA A 87 -32.15 2.55 43.16
C ALA A 87 -31.91 2.79 41.67
N ASP A 88 -32.50 3.82 41.10
CA ASP A 88 -32.29 4.25 39.69
C ASP A 88 -30.78 4.36 39.40
N PRO A 89 -30.32 3.86 38.24
CA PRO A 89 -28.90 3.88 37.92
C PRO A 89 -28.39 5.32 37.79
N VAL A 90 -27.30 5.63 38.49
CA VAL A 90 -26.63 6.91 38.35
C VAL A 90 -26.10 7.04 36.93
N MET A 91 -26.56 8.00 36.18
CA MET A 91 -26.10 8.30 34.83
C MET A 91 -24.82 9.13 34.87
N ARG A 92 -23.81 8.75 34.09
CA ARG A 92 -22.59 9.52 33.89
C ARG A 92 -22.49 10.01 32.45
N ARG A 93 -22.02 11.23 32.28
CA ARG A 93 -21.78 11.82 30.96
C ARG A 93 -20.28 12.00 30.76
N ARG A 94 -19.79 11.52 29.60
CA ARG A 94 -18.39 11.68 29.21
C ARG A 94 -18.24 12.98 28.41
N TYR A 95 -17.29 13.81 28.85
CA TYR A 95 -16.90 15.05 28.18
C TYR A 95 -15.51 14.92 27.60
N ARG A 96 -15.30 15.39 26.37
CA ARG A 96 -13.97 15.64 25.82
C ARG A 96 -13.55 17.02 26.29
N VAL A 97 -12.57 17.09 27.18
CA VAL A 97 -12.06 18.34 27.75
C VAL A 97 -10.86 18.84 26.94
N GLY A 98 -10.11 17.95 26.29
CA GLY A 98 -8.90 18.31 25.57
C GLY A 98 -7.76 18.71 26.51
N ASN A 99 -6.92 19.67 26.07
CA ASN A 99 -5.92 20.34 26.92
C ASN A 99 -4.90 19.37 27.57
N ARG A 100 -4.57 18.28 26.86
CA ARG A 100 -3.64 17.22 27.33
C ARG A 100 -2.25 17.76 27.65
N ASP A 101 -1.81 18.77 26.97
CA ASP A 101 -0.56 19.49 27.16
C ASP A 101 -0.49 20.21 28.51
N LEU A 102 -1.63 20.58 29.09
CA LEU A 102 -1.75 21.17 30.41
C LEU A 102 -1.73 20.14 31.55
N GLY A 103 -1.51 18.86 31.25
CA GLY A 103 -1.49 17.76 32.21
C GLY A 103 -2.88 17.31 32.65
N GLN A 104 -3.92 17.65 31.89
CA GLN A 104 -5.29 17.20 32.10
C GLN A 104 -5.55 15.91 31.31
N ASP A 105 -6.49 15.10 31.80
CA ASP A 105 -7.01 13.96 31.03
C ASP A 105 -7.82 14.47 29.84
N SER A 106 -7.67 13.82 28.69
CA SER A 106 -8.41 14.18 27.46
C SER A 106 -9.92 14.08 27.62
N PHE A 107 -10.37 13.25 28.58
CA PHE A 107 -11.79 12.98 28.87
C PHE A 107 -12.07 13.06 30.35
N ARG A 108 -13.28 13.51 30.67
CA ARG A 108 -13.78 13.60 32.04
C ARG A 108 -15.14 12.95 32.12
N TRP A 109 -15.30 12.00 33.03
CA TRP A 109 -16.60 11.45 33.39
C TRP A 109 -17.21 12.25 34.52
N VAL A 110 -18.44 12.64 34.36
CA VAL A 110 -19.19 13.44 35.35
C VAL A 110 -20.54 12.78 35.58
N ASP A 111 -20.88 12.57 36.86
CA ASP A 111 -22.21 12.10 37.22
C ASP A 111 -23.23 13.21 36.92
N VAL A 112 -24.29 12.86 36.21
CA VAL A 112 -25.27 13.83 35.73
C VAL A 112 -25.92 14.59 36.90
N ASP A 113 -26.09 13.93 38.06
CA ASP A 113 -26.65 14.50 39.27
C ASP A 113 -25.77 15.59 39.92
N ARG A 114 -24.46 15.60 39.62
CA ARG A 114 -23.49 16.57 40.09
C ARG A 114 -23.42 17.82 39.22
N ILE A 115 -24.12 17.88 38.12
CA ILE A 115 -24.13 19.01 37.18
C ILE A 115 -25.11 20.07 37.71
N ALA A 116 -24.59 21.18 38.16
CA ALA A 116 -25.40 22.29 38.68
C ALA A 116 -25.95 23.15 37.53
N SER A 117 -25.15 23.48 36.51
CA SER A 117 -25.60 24.22 35.32
C SER A 117 -24.79 23.87 34.06
N ILE A 118 -25.42 24.04 32.91
CA ILE A 118 -24.80 23.90 31.58
C ILE A 118 -25.06 25.19 30.81
N GLU A 119 -24.01 25.81 30.30
CA GLU A 119 -24.06 26.99 29.44
C GLU A 119 -23.37 26.71 28.11
N HIS A 120 -23.75 27.44 27.06
CA HIS A 120 -23.15 27.30 25.73
C HIS A 120 -22.51 28.65 25.31
N PRO A 121 -21.30 28.96 25.82
CA PRO A 121 -20.66 30.25 25.53
C PRO A 121 -20.33 30.35 24.01
N ALA A 122 -20.65 31.54 23.45
CA ALA A 122 -20.47 31.79 22.02
C ALA A 122 -18.98 31.84 21.63
N ASP A 123 -18.13 32.34 22.51
CA ASP A 123 -16.70 32.55 22.35
C ASP A 123 -15.87 31.28 22.58
N ALA A 124 -16.46 30.20 23.12
CA ALA A 124 -15.79 28.92 23.28
C ALA A 124 -15.36 28.36 21.94
N THR A 125 -14.05 28.16 21.80
CA THR A 125 -13.41 27.72 20.56
C THR A 125 -12.70 26.40 20.76
N MET A 126 -12.90 25.46 19.84
CA MET A 126 -12.16 24.23 19.74
C MET A 126 -11.04 24.39 18.70
N LEU A 127 -9.80 24.19 19.12
CA LEU A 127 -8.63 24.17 18.26
C LEU A 127 -8.23 22.74 17.96
N GLU A 128 -8.11 22.40 16.68
CA GLU A 128 -7.45 21.21 16.21
C GLU A 128 -6.00 21.58 15.89
N ARG A 129 -5.06 20.97 16.59
CA ARG A 129 -3.64 21.32 16.49
C ARG A 129 -2.87 20.23 15.75
N ARG A 130 -1.68 20.58 15.27
CA ARG A 130 -0.78 19.60 14.61
C ARG A 130 -0.15 18.65 15.63
N GLU A 131 0.07 19.12 16.83
CA GLU A 131 0.61 18.38 17.97
C GLU A 131 -0.30 18.58 19.19
N TRP A 132 -0.35 17.60 20.10
CA TRP A 132 -1.09 17.63 21.38
C TRP A 132 -2.61 17.54 21.27
N GLY A 133 -3.14 17.30 20.09
CA GLY A 133 -4.55 17.09 19.91
C GLY A 133 -5.40 18.35 20.05
N VAL A 134 -6.62 18.18 20.55
CA VAL A 134 -7.60 19.26 20.66
C VAL A 134 -7.35 20.10 21.91
N PHE A 135 -7.41 21.43 21.73
CA PHE A 135 -7.46 22.40 22.81
C PHE A 135 -8.82 23.07 22.80
N ILE A 136 -9.45 23.27 23.99
CA ILE A 136 -10.71 23.98 24.15
C ILE A 136 -10.46 25.21 25.03
N GLY A 137 -10.73 26.40 24.52
CA GLY A 137 -10.50 27.64 25.21
C GLY A 137 -11.10 28.84 24.51
N GLU A 138 -10.77 30.01 24.98
CA GLU A 138 -11.25 31.31 24.45
C GLU A 138 -10.07 32.05 23.80
N PRO A 139 -10.24 32.66 22.62
CA PRO A 139 -9.21 33.47 22.00
C PRO A 139 -8.97 34.75 22.83
N ARG A 140 -7.70 35.12 23.04
CA ARG A 140 -7.29 36.28 23.82
C ARG A 140 -6.51 37.31 23.06
N ALA A 141 -5.51 36.84 22.27
CA ALA A 141 -4.65 37.75 21.54
C ALA A 141 -4.06 37.06 20.29
N LEU A 142 -3.81 37.87 19.28
CA LEU A 142 -3.03 37.55 18.10
C LEU A 142 -1.97 38.61 17.93
N PHE A 143 -0.70 38.22 17.85
CA PHE A 143 0.39 39.16 17.72
C PHE A 143 1.53 38.61 16.87
N VAL A 144 2.39 39.51 16.43
CA VAL A 144 3.66 39.21 15.77
C VAL A 144 4.76 39.45 16.78
N GLU A 145 5.58 38.44 16.98
CA GLU A 145 6.72 38.42 17.89
C GLU A 145 8.02 38.48 17.09
N GLU A 146 8.89 39.44 17.39
CA GLU A 146 10.17 39.61 16.71
C GLU A 146 11.27 39.91 17.73
N ARG A 147 12.36 39.12 17.68
CA ARG A 147 13.56 39.40 18.47
C ARG A 147 14.41 40.42 17.71
N ARG A 148 14.75 41.53 18.36
CA ARG A 148 15.59 42.59 17.79
C ARG A 148 16.76 42.93 18.69
N SER A 149 17.92 43.22 18.07
CA SER A 149 19.11 43.67 18.76
C SER A 149 19.32 45.15 18.47
N TYR A 150 19.42 45.94 19.51
CA TYR A 150 19.67 47.38 19.46
C TYR A 150 21.11 47.68 19.90
N PHE A 151 21.88 48.30 19.02
CA PHE A 151 23.27 48.65 19.28
C PHE A 151 23.36 49.96 20.06
N ASP A 152 24.51 50.21 20.68
CA ASP A 152 24.77 51.38 21.49
C ASP A 152 24.47 52.68 20.69
N GLY A 153 23.63 53.55 21.24
CA GLY A 153 23.15 54.76 20.60
C GLY A 153 21.82 54.62 19.81
N GLN A 154 21.26 53.45 19.69
CA GLN A 154 19.91 53.26 19.14
C GLN A 154 18.89 53.34 20.28
N ALA A 155 17.77 54.04 20.08
CA ALA A 155 16.70 54.09 21.04
C ALA A 155 15.92 52.75 21.01
N VAL A 156 15.90 52.05 22.15
CA VAL A 156 15.00 50.91 22.33
C VAL A 156 13.58 51.45 22.42
N PRO A 157 12.62 50.95 21.62
CA PRO A 157 11.23 51.43 21.74
C PRO A 157 10.66 51.08 23.12
N GLU A 158 9.82 51.96 23.65
CA GLU A 158 9.11 51.69 24.87
C GLU A 158 7.76 51.00 24.60
N SER A 159 7.32 50.15 25.53
CA SER A 159 5.98 49.55 25.45
C SER A 159 4.90 50.62 25.39
N GLY A 160 3.99 50.51 24.43
CA GLY A 160 2.95 51.52 24.23
C GLY A 160 2.12 51.24 22.97
N THR A 161 1.53 52.30 22.43
CA THR A 161 0.85 52.25 21.12
C THR A 161 1.76 52.73 20.02
N ALA A 162 1.93 51.92 18.98
CA ALA A 162 2.70 52.27 17.78
C ALA A 162 1.76 52.43 16.58
N GLU A 163 2.02 53.46 15.76
CA GLU A 163 1.34 53.65 14.49
C GLU A 163 2.03 52.87 13.42
N THR A 164 1.33 51.98 12.74
CA THR A 164 1.83 51.15 11.65
C THR A 164 1.01 51.35 10.39
N ASP A 165 1.47 50.85 9.25
CA ASP A 165 0.75 50.92 7.97
C ASP A 165 -0.68 50.32 8.07
N ASP A 166 -0.89 49.37 8.99
CA ASP A 166 -2.16 48.70 9.23
C ASP A 166 -3.02 49.36 10.32
N GLY A 167 -2.55 50.48 10.92
CA GLY A 167 -3.25 51.22 11.96
C GLY A 167 -2.49 51.33 13.29
N VAL A 168 -3.21 51.76 14.35
CA VAL A 168 -2.63 51.88 15.70
C VAL A 168 -2.67 50.50 16.35
N VAL A 169 -1.47 49.97 16.67
CA VAL A 169 -1.31 48.66 17.32
C VAL A 169 -0.62 48.83 18.66
N ARG A 170 -0.93 47.94 19.61
CA ARG A 170 -0.19 47.85 20.88
C ARG A 170 1.16 47.20 20.63
N LEU A 171 2.24 47.83 21.13
CA LEU A 171 3.59 47.31 21.13
C LEU A 171 3.99 47.00 22.57
N GLU A 172 4.43 45.79 22.83
CA GLU A 172 5.03 45.38 24.10
C GLU A 172 6.50 44.99 23.83
N VAL A 173 7.39 45.55 24.63
CA VAL A 173 8.85 45.35 24.48
C VAL A 173 9.40 44.77 25.78
N GLU A 174 9.95 43.59 25.69
CA GLU A 174 10.49 42.86 26.83
C GLU A 174 11.98 42.70 26.65
N PRO A 175 12.83 43.18 27.56
CA PRO A 175 14.27 42.98 27.48
C PRO A 175 14.62 41.50 27.73
N VAL A 176 15.36 40.89 26.81
CA VAL A 176 15.78 39.48 26.86
C VAL A 176 17.17 39.33 27.43
N GLY A 177 18.08 40.24 27.09
CA GLY A 177 19.46 40.18 27.56
C GLY A 177 20.38 41.14 26.82
N THR A 178 21.66 40.94 27.05
CA THR A 178 22.71 41.68 26.33
C THR A 178 23.45 40.69 25.43
N GLY A 179 23.50 40.96 24.12
CA GLY A 179 24.23 40.14 23.16
C GLY A 179 25.77 40.14 23.44
N ALA A 180 26.45 39.17 22.88
CA ALA A 180 27.91 39.02 23.02
C ALA A 180 28.69 40.22 22.43
N ASP A 181 28.07 41.01 21.56
CA ASP A 181 28.54 42.23 20.90
C ASP A 181 28.18 43.51 21.64
N GLY A 182 27.55 43.40 22.85
CA GLY A 182 27.12 44.54 23.64
C GLY A 182 25.76 45.13 23.22
N SER A 183 25.07 44.55 22.23
CA SER A 183 23.71 44.95 21.85
C SER A 183 22.69 44.58 22.92
N VAL A 184 21.66 45.40 23.07
CA VAL A 184 20.50 45.09 23.91
C VAL A 184 19.51 44.26 23.08
N GLU A 185 19.30 43.01 23.45
CA GLU A 185 18.30 42.14 22.81
C GLU A 185 16.95 42.33 23.48
N VAL A 186 15.95 42.65 22.65
CA VAL A 186 14.56 42.82 23.10
C VAL A 186 13.64 41.90 22.28
N LEU A 187 12.55 41.49 22.92
CA LEU A 187 11.43 40.80 22.31
C LEU A 187 10.30 41.79 22.09
N GLU A 188 10.03 42.11 20.84
CA GLU A 188 8.95 43.01 20.45
C GLU A 188 7.71 42.22 20.10
N ARG A 189 6.61 42.43 20.82
CA ARG A 189 5.29 41.86 20.53
C ARG A 189 4.37 42.95 20.00
N ARG A 190 3.98 42.82 18.73
CA ARG A 190 3.03 43.72 18.09
C ARG A 190 1.67 43.05 18.02
N TYR A 191 0.73 43.51 18.81
CA TYR A 191 -0.62 42.95 18.90
C TYR A 191 -1.43 43.35 17.66
N LEU A 192 -1.87 42.39 16.86
CA LEU A 192 -2.78 42.55 15.72
C LEU A 192 -4.22 42.60 16.19
N ALA A 193 -4.56 41.91 17.27
CA ALA A 193 -5.87 41.90 17.91
C ALA A 193 -5.77 41.48 19.37
N GLU A 194 -6.59 42.10 20.23
CA GLU A 194 -6.76 41.74 21.64
C GLU A 194 -8.26 41.62 21.98
N GLY A 195 -8.59 40.67 22.86
CA GLY A 195 -9.95 40.30 23.23
C GLY A 195 -10.58 39.27 22.32
N ALA A 196 -11.59 38.57 22.80
CA ALA A 196 -12.14 37.37 22.15
C ALA A 196 -12.66 37.62 20.72
N ASP A 197 -13.46 38.69 20.53
CA ASP A 197 -14.08 38.94 19.22
C ASP A 197 -13.11 39.55 18.20
N ALA A 198 -12.26 40.51 18.65
CA ALA A 198 -11.26 41.12 17.78
C ALA A 198 -10.23 40.07 17.31
N THR A 199 -9.75 39.23 18.23
CA THR A 199 -8.82 38.12 17.90
C THR A 199 -9.47 37.15 16.93
N TRP A 200 -10.72 36.77 17.13
CA TRP A 200 -11.43 35.90 16.22
C TRP A 200 -11.60 36.49 14.82
N ALA A 201 -11.93 37.74 14.72
CA ALA A 201 -12.09 38.45 13.44
C ALA A 201 -10.79 38.51 12.65
N ALA A 202 -9.66 38.77 13.33
CA ALA A 202 -8.34 38.82 12.71
C ALA A 202 -7.75 37.40 12.41
N PHE A 203 -8.15 36.39 13.20
CA PHE A 203 -7.60 35.03 13.13
C PHE A 203 -7.77 34.41 11.76
N GLY A 204 -8.94 34.51 11.13
CA GLY A 204 -9.24 33.82 9.87
C GLY A 204 -8.26 34.16 8.75
N GLY A 205 -7.96 35.44 8.54
CA GLY A 205 -7.04 35.91 7.50
C GLY A 205 -5.57 35.55 7.82
N ALA A 206 -5.17 35.78 9.07
CA ALA A 206 -3.80 35.45 9.51
C ALA A 206 -3.52 33.94 9.47
N HIS A 207 -4.50 33.13 9.87
CA HIS A 207 -4.40 31.68 9.85
C HIS A 207 -4.32 31.13 8.42
N ALA A 208 -5.12 31.63 7.48
CA ALA A 208 -5.04 31.22 6.08
C ALA A 208 -3.63 31.47 5.50
N ALA A 209 -3.03 32.63 5.77
CA ALA A 209 -1.67 32.93 5.36
C ALA A 209 -0.62 32.06 6.06
N ALA A 210 -0.83 31.67 7.32
CA ALA A 210 0.04 30.76 8.04
C ALA A 210 -0.01 29.32 7.47
N ILE A 211 -1.20 28.85 7.11
CA ILE A 211 -1.39 27.54 6.47
C ILE A 211 -0.72 27.51 5.09
N GLU A 212 -0.87 28.57 4.27
CA GLU A 212 -0.22 28.65 2.96
C GLU A 212 1.31 28.57 3.09
N ARG A 213 1.91 29.30 4.05
CA ARG A 213 3.36 29.19 4.34
C ARG A 213 3.76 27.80 4.79
N TRP A 214 2.96 27.18 5.66
CA TRP A 214 3.21 25.82 6.12
C TRP A 214 3.17 24.82 4.97
N ASP A 215 2.19 24.91 4.09
CA ASP A 215 2.04 24.03 2.95
C ASP A 215 3.23 24.20 1.98
N GLU A 216 3.67 25.46 1.72
CA GLU A 216 4.90 25.72 0.94
C GLU A 216 6.12 25.05 1.57
N ILE A 217 6.31 25.18 2.90
CA ILE A 217 7.39 24.52 3.63
C ILE A 217 7.32 22.97 3.49
N GLN A 218 6.12 22.40 3.58
CA GLN A 218 5.95 20.95 3.44
C GLN A 218 6.23 20.48 2.01
N ASP A 219 5.78 21.21 1.01
CA ASP A 219 6.02 20.89 -0.41
C ASP A 219 7.52 20.93 -0.74
N LEU A 220 8.25 21.90 -0.24
CA LEU A 220 9.70 21.96 -0.39
C LEU A 220 10.39 20.80 0.35
N ASN A 221 10.06 20.56 1.62
CA ASN A 221 10.69 19.52 2.44
C ASN A 221 10.41 18.09 1.94
N LYS A 222 9.20 17.80 1.46
CA LYS A 222 8.79 16.45 1.04
C LYS A 222 8.93 16.21 -0.46
N GLY A 223 8.91 17.26 -1.26
CA GLY A 223 9.00 17.19 -2.71
C GLY A 223 10.39 17.52 -3.24
N GLU A 224 10.84 18.75 -3.08
CA GLU A 224 12.02 19.27 -3.74
C GLU A 224 13.34 18.81 -3.10
N VAL A 225 13.46 18.93 -1.78
CA VAL A 225 14.66 18.51 -1.05
C VAL A 225 15.01 17.04 -1.27
N PRO A 226 14.10 16.07 -1.12
CA PRO A 226 14.39 14.67 -1.41
C PRO A 226 14.74 14.40 -2.88
N ARG A 227 14.15 15.12 -3.84
CA ARG A 227 14.49 15.00 -5.26
C ARG A 227 15.91 15.44 -5.54
N LEU A 228 16.34 16.58 -4.97
CA LEU A 228 17.69 17.09 -5.09
C LEU A 228 18.70 16.14 -4.44
N GLN A 229 18.41 15.63 -3.24
CA GLN A 229 19.24 14.64 -2.56
C GLN A 229 19.38 13.35 -3.36
N GLN A 230 18.31 12.84 -3.95
CA GLN A 230 18.36 11.68 -4.83
C GLN A 230 19.16 11.94 -6.10
N ALA A 231 19.05 13.15 -6.68
CA ALA A 231 19.84 13.53 -7.84
C ALA A 231 21.33 13.58 -7.52
N LEU A 232 21.70 14.10 -6.35
CA LEU A 232 23.08 14.10 -5.85
C LEU A 232 23.61 12.67 -5.63
N ALA A 233 22.82 11.80 -4.98
CA ALA A 233 23.19 10.40 -4.79
C ALA A 233 23.40 9.66 -6.12
N ARG A 234 22.60 9.97 -7.16
CA ARG A 234 22.79 9.39 -8.52
C ARG A 234 24.09 9.84 -9.16
N LEU A 235 24.52 11.08 -8.92
CA LEU A 235 25.82 11.58 -9.43
C LEU A 235 26.98 10.88 -8.73
N GLU A 236 26.94 10.70 -7.43
CA GLU A 236 27.94 9.93 -6.68
C GLU A 236 28.06 8.49 -7.14
N TRP A 237 26.93 7.86 -7.44
CA TRP A 237 26.91 6.51 -8.00
C TRP A 237 27.59 6.46 -9.39
N ARG A 238 27.31 7.45 -10.27
CA ARG A 238 27.94 7.55 -11.59
C ARG A 238 29.46 7.75 -11.49
N GLU A 239 29.89 8.55 -10.54
CA GLU A 239 31.32 8.77 -10.29
C GLU A 239 32.01 7.47 -9.89
N ARG A 240 31.44 6.74 -8.92
CA ARG A 240 31.95 5.42 -8.49
C ARG A 240 31.94 4.40 -9.63
N GLU A 241 30.89 4.39 -10.47
CA GLU A 241 30.85 3.50 -11.64
C GLU A 241 31.94 3.85 -12.65
N ALA A 242 32.20 5.11 -12.95
CA ALA A 242 33.26 5.56 -13.83
C ALA A 242 34.65 5.15 -13.30
N GLU A 243 34.88 5.28 -12.00
CA GLU A 243 36.11 4.83 -11.33
C GLU A 243 36.29 3.31 -11.41
N GLN A 244 35.25 2.54 -11.16
CA GLN A 244 35.30 1.08 -11.30
C GLN A 244 35.54 0.66 -12.76
N GLN A 245 34.98 1.36 -13.73
CA GLN A 245 35.27 1.11 -15.15
C GLN A 245 36.73 1.40 -15.47
N ARG A 246 37.31 2.44 -14.91
CA ARG A 246 38.73 2.76 -15.04
C ARG A 246 39.61 1.67 -14.42
N ALA A 247 39.31 1.25 -13.19
CA ALA A 247 40.05 0.19 -12.51
C ALA A 247 40.04 -1.14 -13.32
N ARG A 248 38.89 -1.51 -13.89
CA ARG A 248 38.79 -2.67 -14.77
C ARG A 248 39.58 -2.53 -16.07
N THR A 249 39.59 -1.32 -16.62
CA THR A 249 40.39 -1.01 -17.82
C THR A 249 41.90 -1.17 -17.54
N ILE A 250 42.36 -0.74 -16.36
CA ILE A 250 43.75 -0.89 -15.93
C ILE A 250 44.11 -2.36 -15.69
N ALA A 251 43.18 -3.14 -15.11
CA ALA A 251 43.39 -4.56 -14.84
C ALA A 251 43.49 -5.43 -16.10
N GLY A 252 43.35 -4.86 -17.30
CA GLY A 252 43.52 -5.58 -18.55
C GLY A 252 42.38 -6.56 -18.88
N GLU A 253 41.21 -6.43 -18.26
CA GLU A 253 40.00 -7.22 -18.56
C GLU A 253 39.40 -6.84 -19.92
N ASN A 254 40.25 -6.88 -20.97
CA ASN A 254 39.80 -6.65 -22.33
C ASN A 254 39.19 -7.94 -22.91
N PRO A 255 37.99 -7.84 -23.49
CA PRO A 255 37.35 -9.01 -24.08
C PRO A 255 38.05 -9.44 -25.33
N ALA A 256 38.10 -10.75 -25.52
CA ALA A 256 38.72 -11.37 -26.68
C ALA A 256 37.97 -11.14 -27.99
N TRP A 257 36.71 -10.70 -27.96
CA TRP A 257 35.84 -10.65 -29.14
C TRP A 257 35.05 -9.32 -29.25
N PRO A 258 35.09 -8.61 -30.37
CA PRO A 258 34.38 -7.37 -30.59
C PRO A 258 32.86 -7.55 -30.73
N VAL A 259 32.03 -6.50 -30.43
CA VAL A 259 30.55 -6.53 -30.47
C VAL A 259 29.99 -7.01 -31.79
N TRP A 260 30.63 -6.64 -32.92
CA TRP A 260 30.20 -7.10 -34.24
C TRP A 260 30.36 -8.61 -34.42
N ALA A 261 31.29 -9.25 -33.75
CA ALA A 261 31.47 -10.72 -33.79
C ALA A 261 30.29 -11.42 -33.04
N TRP A 262 29.83 -10.86 -31.94
CA TRP A 262 28.64 -11.33 -31.24
C TRP A 262 27.36 -11.12 -32.07
N ALA A 263 27.22 -9.94 -32.70
CA ALA A 263 26.13 -9.71 -33.65
C ALA A 263 26.18 -10.68 -34.83
N GLY A 264 27.37 -10.95 -35.36
CA GLY A 264 27.57 -11.95 -36.41
C GLY A 264 27.20 -13.36 -35.96
N ALA A 265 27.59 -13.78 -34.76
CA ALA A 265 27.20 -15.06 -34.17
C ALA A 265 25.66 -15.18 -33.98
N CYS A 266 24.97 -14.11 -33.57
CA CYS A 266 23.50 -14.07 -33.52
C CYS A 266 22.87 -14.26 -34.89
N VAL A 267 23.40 -13.60 -35.93
CA VAL A 267 22.90 -13.72 -37.32
C VAL A 267 23.14 -15.13 -37.86
N LEU A 268 24.34 -15.71 -37.61
CA LEU A 268 24.66 -17.06 -38.05
C LEU A 268 23.81 -18.10 -37.35
N THR A 269 23.57 -17.97 -36.04
CA THR A 269 22.69 -18.90 -35.30
C THR A 269 21.25 -18.81 -35.79
N PHE A 270 20.78 -17.59 -36.12
CA PHE A 270 19.46 -17.40 -36.72
C PHE A 270 19.39 -18.04 -38.12
N ALA A 271 20.35 -17.75 -38.96
CA ALA A 271 20.42 -18.33 -40.32
C ALA A 271 20.49 -19.84 -40.28
N GLY A 272 21.31 -20.42 -39.39
CA GLY A 272 21.42 -21.87 -39.17
C GLY A 272 20.11 -22.50 -38.69
N ALA A 273 19.47 -21.89 -37.69
CA ALA A 273 18.16 -22.33 -37.18
C ALA A 273 17.06 -22.22 -38.24
N PHE A 274 17.05 -21.13 -39.00
CA PHE A 274 16.11 -20.93 -40.10
C PHE A 274 16.32 -21.91 -41.26
N ALA A 275 17.58 -22.14 -41.66
CA ALA A 275 17.93 -23.13 -42.67
C ALA A 275 17.54 -24.54 -42.24
N ALA A 276 17.86 -24.95 -41.00
CA ALA A 276 17.50 -26.27 -40.46
C ALA A 276 15.96 -26.48 -40.46
N VAL A 277 15.18 -25.44 -40.10
CA VAL A 277 13.72 -25.49 -40.13
C VAL A 277 13.19 -25.58 -41.55
N THR A 278 13.75 -24.80 -42.51
CA THR A 278 13.28 -24.78 -43.88
C THR A 278 13.60 -26.07 -44.63
N VAL A 279 14.80 -26.63 -44.43
CA VAL A 279 15.20 -27.95 -45.01
C VAL A 279 14.27 -29.03 -44.48
N ARG A 280 14.04 -29.09 -43.18
CA ARG A 280 13.17 -30.08 -42.54
C ARG A 280 11.69 -29.86 -42.82
N ARG A 281 11.22 -28.61 -43.05
CA ARG A 281 9.89 -28.31 -43.55
C ARG A 281 9.65 -28.90 -44.97
N ARG A 282 10.66 -28.86 -45.82
CA ARG A 282 10.58 -29.47 -47.17
C ARG A 282 10.55 -31.00 -47.09
N ALA A 283 11.26 -31.60 -46.14
CA ALA A 283 11.30 -33.05 -45.92
C ALA A 283 10.01 -33.65 -45.31
N LEU A 284 9.22 -32.87 -44.57
CA LEU A 284 8.05 -33.32 -43.80
C LEU A 284 6.72 -33.15 -44.56
N GLY A 285 6.60 -33.22 -45.80
CA GLY A 285 5.34 -33.23 -46.59
C GLY A 285 4.09 -32.53 -46.00
N ALA A 286 3.00 -32.35 -46.75
CA ALA A 286 1.82 -31.57 -46.33
C ALA A 286 0.99 -32.14 -45.17
N ARG A 287 1.18 -33.42 -44.81
CA ARG A 287 0.37 -34.16 -43.82
C ARG A 287 0.75 -33.88 -42.33
N HIS A 288 1.78 -33.10 -42.01
CA HIS A 288 2.29 -32.88 -40.65
C HIS A 288 2.24 -31.42 -40.18
N GLY A 289 1.12 -30.73 -40.35
CA GLY A 289 0.96 -29.31 -40.05
C GLY A 289 1.37 -28.91 -38.61
N VAL A 290 1.00 -29.70 -37.59
CA VAL A 290 1.32 -29.43 -36.19
C VAL A 290 2.82 -29.55 -35.90
N ARG A 291 3.51 -30.56 -36.46
CA ARG A 291 4.97 -30.73 -36.34
C ARG A 291 5.74 -29.60 -37.03
N ARG A 292 5.22 -29.04 -38.13
CA ARG A 292 5.81 -27.89 -38.84
C ARG A 292 5.77 -26.62 -38.02
N THR A 293 4.62 -26.31 -37.41
CA THR A 293 4.45 -25.12 -36.54
C THR A 293 5.28 -25.25 -35.26
N ALA A 294 5.25 -26.39 -34.62
CA ALA A 294 6.06 -26.67 -33.42
C ALA A 294 7.56 -26.50 -33.65
N MET A 295 8.09 -27.01 -34.75
CA MET A 295 9.52 -26.85 -35.12
C MET A 295 9.87 -25.39 -35.45
N SER A 296 8.96 -24.64 -36.03
CA SER A 296 9.19 -23.21 -36.29
C SER A 296 9.23 -22.40 -35.00
N VAL A 297 8.29 -22.68 -34.09
CA VAL A 297 8.24 -22.02 -32.78
C VAL A 297 9.48 -22.39 -31.95
N ALA A 298 9.88 -23.68 -31.95
CA ALA A 298 11.09 -24.11 -31.26
C ALA A 298 12.36 -23.44 -31.81
N ALA A 299 12.48 -23.28 -33.13
CA ALA A 299 13.64 -22.63 -33.73
C ALA A 299 13.69 -21.11 -33.49
N VAL A 300 12.54 -20.45 -33.52
CA VAL A 300 12.44 -19.02 -33.15
C VAL A 300 12.70 -18.83 -31.67
N GLY A 301 12.16 -19.69 -30.80
CA GLY A 301 12.46 -19.69 -29.37
C GLY A 301 13.94 -19.93 -29.07
N LEU A 302 14.56 -20.91 -29.72
CA LEU A 302 16.00 -21.19 -29.64
C LEU A 302 16.83 -19.97 -30.02
N TRP A 303 16.50 -19.33 -31.15
CA TRP A 303 17.18 -18.14 -31.59
C TRP A 303 16.96 -16.97 -30.62
N ALA A 304 15.74 -16.74 -30.15
CA ALA A 304 15.43 -15.65 -29.22
C ALA A 304 16.22 -15.80 -27.91
N VAL A 305 16.34 -17.02 -27.36
CA VAL A 305 17.09 -17.28 -26.14
C VAL A 305 18.59 -17.14 -26.36
N THR A 306 19.13 -17.64 -27.49
CA THR A 306 20.54 -17.44 -27.82
C THR A 306 20.89 -15.98 -28.09
N ALA A 307 20.02 -15.27 -28.81
CA ALA A 307 20.20 -13.84 -29.08
C ALA A 307 20.13 -13.01 -27.80
N ALA A 308 19.18 -13.29 -26.89
CA ALA A 308 19.08 -12.63 -25.59
C ALA A 308 20.30 -12.91 -24.72
N GLY A 309 20.78 -14.17 -24.66
CA GLY A 309 21.99 -14.52 -23.93
C GLY A 309 23.23 -13.84 -24.47
N MET A 310 23.40 -13.85 -25.81
CA MET A 310 24.53 -13.19 -26.48
C MET A 310 24.45 -11.66 -26.32
N LEU A 311 23.25 -11.07 -26.39
CA LEU A 311 23.05 -9.65 -26.16
C LEU A 311 23.38 -9.27 -24.72
N GLY A 312 22.94 -10.07 -23.75
CA GLY A 312 23.26 -9.89 -22.33
C GLY A 312 24.76 -9.93 -22.07
N VAL A 313 25.46 -10.95 -22.61
CA VAL A 313 26.92 -11.02 -22.55
C VAL A 313 27.57 -9.83 -23.23
N ALA A 314 27.09 -9.41 -24.41
CA ALA A 314 27.65 -8.28 -25.15
C ALA A 314 27.42 -6.95 -24.44
N THR A 315 26.29 -6.71 -23.84
CA THR A 315 25.97 -5.43 -23.17
C THR A 315 26.71 -5.27 -21.84
N GLU A 316 27.08 -6.37 -21.19
CA GLU A 316 27.75 -6.32 -19.90
C GLU A 316 29.26 -6.51 -19.97
N HIS A 317 29.78 -6.87 -21.14
CA HIS A 317 31.23 -7.03 -21.31
C HIS A 317 31.96 -5.66 -21.31
N PRO A 318 33.17 -5.56 -20.71
CA PRO A 318 33.92 -4.32 -20.64
C PRO A 318 34.13 -3.55 -21.96
N TRP A 319 34.04 -4.21 -23.11
CA TRP A 319 34.21 -3.54 -24.41
C TRP A 319 32.90 -3.04 -25.07
N SER A 320 31.73 -3.39 -24.54
CA SER A 320 30.48 -2.73 -24.90
C SER A 320 30.40 -1.34 -24.24
N ARG A 321 31.13 -1.14 -23.17
CA ARG A 321 31.31 0.15 -22.51
C ARG A 321 32.54 0.84 -23.09
N PRO A 322 32.48 2.15 -23.39
CA PRO A 322 33.62 2.85 -23.95
C PRO A 322 34.84 2.75 -23.02
N HIS A 323 35.99 2.49 -23.61
CA HIS A 323 37.27 2.39 -22.90
C HIS A 323 37.44 3.65 -22.04
N MET A 324 37.48 3.52 -20.72
CA MET A 324 37.60 4.65 -19.80
C MET A 324 39.10 5.08 -19.72
N SER A 325 39.51 5.90 -20.67
CA SER A 325 40.82 6.53 -20.59
C SER A 325 40.84 7.54 -19.45
N GLU A 326 42.05 7.91 -18.97
CA GLU A 326 42.22 8.93 -17.92
C GLU A 326 41.62 10.28 -18.31
N ALA A 327 41.83 10.68 -19.57
CA ALA A 327 41.24 11.90 -20.11
C ALA A 327 39.68 11.84 -20.13
N ARG A 328 39.07 10.71 -20.44
CA ARG A 328 37.60 10.55 -20.38
C ARG A 328 37.08 10.55 -18.95
N LEU A 329 37.78 9.90 -18.02
CA LEU A 329 37.42 9.96 -16.61
C LEU A 329 37.46 11.36 -16.06
N ALA A 330 38.52 12.13 -16.43
CA ALA A 330 38.65 13.54 -16.04
C ALA A 330 37.51 14.41 -16.59
N VAL A 331 37.11 14.20 -17.85
CA VAL A 331 35.95 14.90 -18.45
C VAL A 331 34.63 14.51 -17.76
N GLU A 332 34.40 13.21 -17.47
CA GLU A 332 33.20 12.80 -16.77
C GLU A 332 33.16 13.32 -15.32
N ARG A 333 34.31 13.30 -14.61
CA ARG A 333 34.40 13.93 -13.27
C ARG A 333 34.14 15.43 -13.31
N ALA A 334 34.65 16.13 -14.32
CA ALA A 334 34.37 17.57 -14.47
C ALA A 334 32.90 17.87 -14.68
N LYS A 335 32.22 17.11 -15.56
CA LYS A 335 30.76 17.22 -15.78
C LYS A 335 29.94 16.86 -14.52
N ILE A 336 30.34 15.81 -13.82
CA ILE A 336 29.68 15.40 -12.56
C ILE A 336 29.91 16.48 -11.51
N GLY A 337 31.13 17.04 -11.41
CA GLY A 337 31.45 18.12 -10.48
C GLY A 337 30.64 19.38 -10.75
N GLU A 338 30.54 19.83 -12.02
CA GLU A 338 29.71 20.98 -12.42
C GLU A 338 28.23 20.74 -12.07
N ARG A 339 27.72 19.55 -12.39
CA ARG A 339 26.31 19.22 -12.09
C ARG A 339 26.05 19.06 -10.59
N ARG A 340 27.04 18.55 -9.83
CA ARG A 340 26.98 18.45 -8.36
C ARG A 340 26.92 19.85 -7.76
N ALA A 341 27.79 20.76 -8.19
CA ALA A 341 27.81 22.15 -7.71
C ALA A 341 26.43 22.80 -7.93
N THR A 342 25.89 22.76 -9.16
CA THR A 342 24.57 23.32 -9.44
C THR A 342 23.45 22.72 -8.59
N LEU A 343 23.46 21.42 -8.32
CA LEU A 343 22.45 20.81 -7.47
C LEU A 343 22.64 21.12 -5.98
N GLN A 344 23.90 21.29 -5.54
CA GLN A 344 24.20 21.72 -4.16
C GLN A 344 23.77 23.16 -3.94
N ASP A 345 24.07 24.06 -4.88
CA ASP A 345 23.62 25.46 -4.83
C ASP A 345 22.09 25.55 -4.78
N THR A 346 21.40 24.78 -5.65
CA THR A 346 19.92 24.73 -5.63
C THR A 346 19.37 24.17 -4.31
N LEU A 347 20.02 23.14 -3.74
CA LEU A 347 19.63 22.57 -2.45
C LEU A 347 19.83 23.59 -1.32
N GLU A 348 20.93 24.33 -1.32
CA GLU A 348 21.24 25.35 -0.33
C GLU A 348 20.24 26.51 -0.42
N GLU A 349 19.93 26.99 -1.63
CA GLU A 349 18.90 28.00 -1.88
C GLU A 349 17.51 27.53 -1.40
N THR A 350 17.16 26.26 -1.67
CA THR A 350 15.90 25.68 -1.21
C THR A 350 15.84 25.60 0.33
N LEU A 351 16.94 25.23 0.97
CA LEU A 351 17.02 25.19 2.44
C LEU A 351 16.99 26.59 3.07
N GLU A 352 17.65 27.57 2.46
CA GLU A 352 17.53 28.98 2.88
C GLU A 352 16.10 29.47 2.77
N ARG A 353 15.40 29.18 1.68
CA ARG A 353 13.99 29.52 1.50
C ARG A 353 13.12 28.90 2.58
N ILE A 354 13.33 27.63 2.91
CA ILE A 354 12.61 26.95 4.00
C ILE A 354 12.88 27.66 5.34
N ASN A 355 14.12 28.03 5.61
CA ASN A 355 14.48 28.71 6.85
C ASN A 355 13.85 30.12 6.94
N GLU A 356 13.81 30.87 5.83
CA GLU A 356 13.12 32.15 5.77
C GLU A 356 11.61 32.02 6.05
N LEU A 357 10.97 31.01 5.43
CA LEU A 357 9.56 30.77 5.63
C LEU A 357 9.27 30.37 7.08
N ARG A 358 10.11 29.51 7.67
CA ARG A 358 10.01 29.13 9.08
C ARG A 358 10.18 30.34 10.01
N ALA A 359 11.19 31.14 9.78
CA ALA A 359 11.42 32.34 10.57
C ALA A 359 10.27 33.36 10.47
N LYS A 360 9.62 33.47 9.30
CA LYS A 360 8.41 34.27 9.15
C LYS A 360 7.23 33.66 9.88
N ASP A 361 7.06 32.34 9.79
CA ASP A 361 5.95 31.62 10.42
C ASP A 361 6.03 31.67 11.95
N GLU A 362 7.22 31.46 12.51
CA GLU A 362 7.45 31.49 13.95
C GLU A 362 7.16 32.86 14.61
N ARG A 363 7.08 33.93 13.83
CA ARG A 363 6.72 35.28 14.36
C ARG A 363 5.26 35.41 14.71
N TYR A 364 4.36 34.67 14.02
CA TYR A 364 2.92 34.80 14.25
C TYR A 364 2.50 33.92 15.41
N ARG A 365 2.07 34.56 16.49
CA ARG A 365 1.67 33.90 17.73
C ARG A 365 0.18 34.10 17.99
N VAL A 366 -0.48 33.08 18.53
CA VAL A 366 -1.86 33.16 18.96
C VAL A 366 -2.00 32.64 20.39
N VAL A 367 -2.80 33.34 21.17
CA VAL A 367 -3.08 33.01 22.56
C VAL A 367 -4.53 32.59 22.69
N PHE A 368 -4.72 31.34 23.09
CA PHE A 368 -5.99 30.85 23.59
C PHE A 368 -5.82 30.52 25.08
N VAL A 369 -6.81 30.82 25.87
CA VAL A 369 -6.77 30.65 27.33
C VAL A 369 -7.87 29.67 27.71
N GLU A 370 -7.53 28.71 28.55
CA GLU A 370 -8.53 27.89 29.21
C GLU A 370 -9.16 28.69 30.34
N PRO A 371 -10.48 28.96 30.31
CA PRO A 371 -11.11 29.94 31.23
C PRO A 371 -11.04 29.52 32.72
N THR A 372 -10.92 28.24 33.00
CA THR A 372 -10.92 27.69 34.37
C THR A 372 -9.59 27.83 35.08
N THR A 373 -8.49 27.52 34.39
CA THR A 373 -7.13 27.55 34.97
C THR A 373 -6.38 28.82 34.61
N GLY A 374 -6.87 29.61 33.63
CA GLY A 374 -6.18 30.77 33.08
C GLY A 374 -4.91 30.41 32.30
N ARG A 375 -4.64 29.12 32.02
CA ARG A 375 -3.45 28.68 31.32
C ARG A 375 -3.59 28.89 29.81
N LEU A 376 -2.46 29.22 29.20
CA LEU A 376 -2.38 29.45 27.75
C LEU A 376 -2.26 28.13 26.99
N SER A 377 -2.66 28.12 25.72
CA SER A 377 -2.27 27.08 24.79
C SER A 377 -0.76 27.17 24.50
N PRO A 378 0.08 26.22 24.96
CA PRO A 378 1.53 26.35 24.86
C PRO A 378 2.05 26.03 23.45
N LYS A 379 3.25 26.55 23.12
CA LYS A 379 3.98 26.23 21.91
C LYS A 379 4.46 24.78 21.90
N SER A 380 4.99 24.33 23.03
CA SER A 380 5.47 22.95 23.21
C SER A 380 5.45 22.56 24.69
N ARG A 381 5.63 21.27 24.98
CA ARG A 381 5.71 20.77 26.37
C ARG A 381 6.93 21.27 27.13
N SER A 382 8.01 21.55 26.41
CA SER A 382 9.26 22.11 26.99
C SER A 382 9.15 23.61 27.23
N GLU A 383 8.19 24.30 26.59
CA GLU A 383 7.99 25.74 26.62
C GLU A 383 6.50 26.03 26.95
N PRO A 384 6.04 25.72 28.19
CA PRO A 384 4.63 25.78 28.56
C PRO A 384 4.10 27.24 28.67
N ASP A 385 4.98 28.20 28.81
CA ASP A 385 4.64 29.61 28.98
C ASP A 385 4.74 30.40 27.65
N GLU A 386 5.30 29.78 26.60
CA GLU A 386 5.35 30.39 25.28
C GLU A 386 4.04 30.19 24.50
N PRO A 387 3.49 31.24 23.90
CA PRO A 387 2.29 31.18 23.07
C PRO A 387 2.49 30.34 21.82
N MET A 388 1.43 29.67 21.40
CA MET A 388 1.43 28.78 20.24
C MET A 388 1.67 29.53 18.92
N VAL A 389 2.46 28.93 18.03
CA VAL A 389 2.62 29.41 16.65
C VAL A 389 1.33 29.21 15.87
N LEU A 390 0.95 30.19 15.07
CA LEU A 390 -0.34 30.19 14.36
C LEU A 390 -0.48 29.01 13.38
N SER A 391 0.58 28.59 12.71
CA SER A 391 0.59 27.46 11.79
C SER A 391 0.42 26.10 12.47
N GLN A 392 0.61 26.01 13.78
CA GLN A 392 0.32 24.80 14.55
C GLN A 392 -1.17 24.52 14.66
N VAL A 393 -2.01 25.53 14.46
CA VAL A 393 -3.47 25.34 14.39
C VAL A 393 -3.84 24.79 13.02
N VAL A 394 -4.46 23.63 12.99
CA VAL A 394 -5.02 23.04 11.77
C VAL A 394 -6.38 23.67 11.46
N ARG A 395 -7.20 23.81 12.51
CA ARG A 395 -8.56 24.37 12.42
C ARG A 395 -9.00 24.93 13.77
N ALA A 396 -9.65 26.06 13.73
CA ALA A 396 -10.36 26.62 14.87
C ALA A 396 -11.87 26.65 14.59
N VAL A 397 -12.68 26.22 15.55
CA VAL A 397 -14.12 26.07 15.37
C VAL A 397 -14.87 26.66 16.59
N ARG A 398 -15.66 27.71 16.38
CA ARG A 398 -16.66 28.17 17.34
C ARG A 398 -17.97 27.39 17.13
N ALA A 399 -18.02 26.18 17.71
CA ALA A 399 -19.10 25.22 17.46
C ALA A 399 -20.47 25.72 17.80
N ASN A 400 -20.57 26.62 18.79
CA ASN A 400 -21.84 27.17 19.31
C ASN A 400 -22.45 28.25 18.40
N GLU A 401 -21.63 28.95 17.61
CA GLU A 401 -22.07 29.94 16.63
C GLU A 401 -22.47 29.37 15.28
N LEU A 402 -22.03 28.13 14.99
CA LEU A 402 -22.24 27.52 13.68
C LEU A 402 -23.71 27.08 13.48
N GLY A 403 -24.32 27.59 12.42
CA GLY A 403 -25.57 27.03 11.86
C GLY A 403 -25.32 25.69 11.18
N PHE A 404 -26.40 25.04 10.72
CA PHE A 404 -26.35 23.73 10.08
C PHE A 404 -25.36 23.65 8.89
N GLY A 405 -25.37 24.67 8.02
CA GLY A 405 -24.46 24.72 6.86
C GLY A 405 -22.99 24.82 7.28
N GLY A 406 -22.66 25.61 8.30
CA GLY A 406 -21.32 25.72 8.84
C GLY A 406 -20.83 24.38 9.47
N ARG A 407 -21.69 23.73 10.26
CA ARG A 407 -21.39 22.41 10.84
C ARG A 407 -21.16 21.35 9.78
N MET A 408 -21.96 21.35 8.71
CA MET A 408 -21.78 20.42 7.56
C MET A 408 -20.49 20.74 6.80
N GLY A 409 -20.12 22.00 6.62
CA GLY A 409 -18.85 22.40 6.01
C GLY A 409 -17.65 21.87 6.79
N VAL A 410 -17.63 22.03 8.11
CA VAL A 410 -16.57 21.49 8.97
C VAL A 410 -16.54 19.97 8.93
N TYR A 411 -17.71 19.31 8.96
CA TYR A 411 -17.80 17.85 8.85
C TYR A 411 -17.18 17.33 7.56
N LEU A 412 -17.50 17.92 6.42
CA LEU A 412 -16.94 17.52 5.12
C LEU A 412 -15.44 17.82 5.02
N SER A 413 -15.00 18.95 5.58
CA SER A 413 -13.59 19.33 5.64
C SER A 413 -12.76 18.34 6.48
N ARG A 414 -13.31 17.85 7.61
CA ARG A 414 -12.65 16.80 8.42
C ARG A 414 -12.56 15.48 7.68
N TRP A 415 -13.62 15.08 6.94
CA TRP A 415 -13.58 13.90 6.10
C TRP A 415 -12.55 14.03 4.98
N TRP A 416 -12.48 15.19 4.33
CA TRP A 416 -11.50 15.44 3.29
C TRP A 416 -10.07 15.34 3.83
N GLU A 417 -9.80 16.00 4.94
CA GLU A 417 -8.50 15.92 5.63
C GLU A 417 -8.15 14.46 6.00
N TYR A 418 -9.10 13.73 6.58
CA TYR A 418 -8.90 12.33 6.96
C TYR A 418 -8.54 11.45 5.76
N LEU A 419 -9.13 11.67 4.60
CA LEU A 419 -8.88 10.88 3.40
C LEU A 419 -7.62 11.30 2.63
N SER A 420 -7.21 12.57 2.69
CA SER A 420 -6.16 13.14 1.84
C SER A 420 -4.87 13.48 2.57
N ALA A 421 -4.91 13.70 3.89
CA ALA A 421 -3.73 14.06 4.66
C ALA A 421 -2.92 12.85 5.14
N GLU A 422 -1.72 13.13 5.63
CA GLU A 422 -0.87 12.15 6.30
C GLU A 422 -1.23 12.00 7.79
N PRO A 423 -0.96 10.84 8.39
CA PRO A 423 -1.13 10.63 9.82
C PRO A 423 -0.22 11.55 10.64
N ARG A 424 -0.76 12.05 11.75
CA ARG A 424 -0.05 12.81 12.78
C ARG A 424 -0.09 12.05 14.11
N GLU A 425 0.75 12.42 15.05
CA GLU A 425 0.80 11.83 16.41
C GLU A 425 0.69 10.29 16.42
N ASN A 426 1.60 9.60 15.73
CA ASN A 426 1.61 8.13 15.60
C ASN A 426 0.29 7.54 15.06
N GLY A 427 -0.46 8.32 14.29
CA GLY A 427 -1.72 7.89 13.66
C GLY A 427 -2.97 8.16 14.51
N ALA A 428 -2.83 8.74 15.70
CA ALA A 428 -3.98 9.13 16.54
C ALA A 428 -4.74 10.34 15.97
N GLU A 429 -4.10 11.13 15.13
CA GLU A 429 -4.67 12.32 14.49
C GLU A 429 -4.23 12.42 13.02
N GLY A 430 -4.84 13.34 12.28
CA GLY A 430 -4.55 13.58 10.89
C GLY A 430 -5.32 12.67 9.94
N GLY A 431 -4.72 12.40 8.80
CA GLY A 431 -5.33 11.60 7.74
C GLY A 431 -4.77 10.18 7.65
N VAL A 432 -5.34 9.42 6.71
CA VAL A 432 -4.96 8.02 6.47
C VAL A 432 -4.60 7.75 5.00
N PHE A 433 -4.25 8.78 4.24
CA PHE A 433 -3.95 8.65 2.82
C PHE A 433 -2.85 7.60 2.52
N PRO A 434 -1.68 7.59 3.18
CA PRO A 434 -0.64 6.57 2.94
C PRO A 434 -1.11 5.16 3.32
N VAL A 435 -2.01 5.06 4.30
CA VAL A 435 -2.60 3.80 4.75
C VAL A 435 -3.54 3.23 3.70
N ILE A 436 -4.34 4.09 3.05
CA ILE A 436 -5.21 3.74 1.92
C ILE A 436 -4.36 3.23 0.75
N VAL A 437 -3.34 4.01 0.35
CA VAL A 437 -2.44 3.67 -0.76
C VAL A 437 -1.76 2.32 -0.51
N GLY A 438 -1.24 2.09 0.69
CA GLY A 438 -0.60 0.83 1.04
C GLY A 438 -1.55 -0.36 0.99
N THR A 439 -2.79 -0.21 1.51
CA THR A 439 -3.80 -1.27 1.50
C THR A 439 -4.23 -1.64 0.07
N VAL A 440 -4.51 -0.64 -0.76
CA VAL A 440 -4.93 -0.85 -2.16
C VAL A 440 -3.80 -1.49 -2.97
N THR A 441 -2.58 -0.97 -2.84
CA THR A 441 -1.40 -1.49 -3.54
C THR A 441 -1.12 -2.93 -3.16
N LEU A 442 -1.14 -3.26 -1.87
CA LEU A 442 -0.97 -4.62 -1.37
C LEU A 442 -2.02 -5.56 -1.95
N THR A 443 -3.29 -5.15 -1.94
CA THR A 443 -4.41 -5.97 -2.44
C THR A 443 -4.28 -6.24 -3.94
N LEU A 444 -3.82 -5.26 -4.71
CA LEU A 444 -3.58 -5.43 -6.14
C LEU A 444 -2.38 -6.36 -6.40
N LEU A 445 -1.27 -6.18 -5.69
CA LEU A 445 -0.08 -7.03 -5.81
C LEU A 445 -0.39 -8.49 -5.44
N LEU A 446 -1.07 -8.71 -4.32
CA LEU A 446 -1.55 -10.02 -3.91
C LEU A 446 -2.39 -10.67 -5.03
N THR A 447 -3.33 -9.92 -5.63
CA THR A 447 -4.20 -10.43 -6.67
C THR A 447 -3.42 -10.83 -7.92
N VAL A 448 -2.47 -9.98 -8.35
CA VAL A 448 -1.60 -10.28 -9.49
C VAL A 448 -0.74 -11.53 -9.23
N ALA A 449 -0.33 -11.77 -7.99
CA ALA A 449 0.45 -12.95 -7.64
C ALA A 449 -0.40 -14.22 -7.55
N VAL A 450 -1.54 -14.17 -6.85
CA VAL A 450 -2.31 -15.38 -6.49
C VAL A 450 -3.17 -15.92 -7.65
N VAL A 451 -3.76 -15.02 -8.46
CA VAL A 451 -4.73 -15.45 -9.48
C VAL A 451 -4.09 -16.30 -10.58
N PRO A 452 -2.99 -15.90 -11.22
CA PRO A 452 -2.35 -16.74 -12.22
C PRO A 452 -1.89 -18.10 -11.66
N LEU A 453 -1.29 -18.08 -10.45
CA LEU A 453 -0.81 -19.32 -9.81
C LEU A 453 -1.96 -20.26 -9.48
N GLY A 454 -3.04 -19.72 -8.88
CA GLY A 454 -4.23 -20.50 -8.51
C GLY A 454 -4.96 -21.07 -9.73
N VAL A 455 -5.11 -20.28 -10.79
CA VAL A 455 -5.75 -20.73 -12.05
C VAL A 455 -4.92 -21.82 -12.73
N ILE A 456 -3.60 -21.66 -12.83
CA ILE A 456 -2.72 -22.67 -13.45
C ILE A 456 -2.75 -23.97 -12.63
N ALA A 457 -2.66 -23.88 -11.29
CA ALA A 457 -2.72 -25.04 -10.42
C ALA A 457 -4.05 -25.79 -10.54
N ALA A 458 -5.18 -25.10 -10.46
CA ALA A 458 -6.52 -25.67 -10.62
C ALA A 458 -6.72 -26.32 -12.01
N LEU A 459 -6.27 -25.61 -13.05
CA LEU A 459 -6.35 -26.10 -14.42
C LEU A 459 -5.52 -27.40 -14.60
N TYR A 460 -4.32 -27.42 -14.04
CA TYR A 460 -3.51 -28.66 -14.06
C TYR A 460 -4.19 -29.80 -13.31
N LEU A 461 -4.66 -29.57 -12.09
CA LEU A 461 -5.33 -30.59 -11.25
C LEU A 461 -6.60 -31.14 -11.87
N ARG A 462 -7.36 -30.29 -12.60
CA ARG A 462 -8.64 -30.69 -13.18
C ARG A 462 -8.53 -31.27 -14.58
N GLU A 463 -7.74 -30.65 -15.46
CA GLU A 463 -7.71 -30.98 -16.88
C GLU A 463 -6.53 -31.92 -17.26
N TYR A 464 -5.41 -31.90 -16.55
CA TYR A 464 -4.20 -32.62 -16.94
C TYR A 464 -3.78 -33.73 -15.99
N ALA A 465 -3.99 -33.56 -14.68
CA ALA A 465 -3.55 -34.53 -13.69
C ALA A 465 -4.35 -35.85 -13.80
N HIS A 466 -3.63 -36.96 -13.75
CA HIS A 466 -4.25 -38.27 -13.62
C HIS A 466 -4.82 -38.45 -12.21
N GLN A 467 -6.07 -38.93 -12.11
CA GLN A 467 -6.67 -39.26 -10.83
C GLN A 467 -5.90 -40.41 -10.18
N GLY A 468 -5.33 -40.18 -9.01
CA GLY A 468 -4.51 -41.13 -8.28
C GLY A 468 -4.12 -40.62 -6.90
N LEU A 469 -3.36 -41.41 -6.16
CA LEU A 469 -2.97 -41.12 -4.77
C LEU A 469 -2.24 -39.76 -4.65
N VAL A 470 -1.35 -39.44 -5.57
CA VAL A 470 -0.58 -38.18 -5.57
C VAL A 470 -1.51 -36.97 -5.73
N THR A 471 -2.43 -37.03 -6.69
CA THR A 471 -3.40 -35.92 -6.91
C THR A 471 -4.34 -35.76 -5.73
N SER A 472 -4.74 -36.87 -5.11
CA SER A 472 -5.56 -36.86 -3.89
C SER A 472 -4.81 -36.24 -2.71
N LEU A 473 -3.54 -36.60 -2.51
CA LEU A 473 -2.69 -36.01 -1.47
C LEU A 473 -2.49 -34.49 -1.68
N ILE A 474 -2.28 -34.05 -2.92
CA ILE A 474 -2.15 -32.61 -3.23
C ILE A 474 -3.43 -31.87 -2.89
N ARG A 475 -4.61 -32.40 -3.23
CA ARG A 475 -5.90 -31.80 -2.87
C ARG A 475 -6.11 -31.72 -1.36
N ILE A 476 -5.78 -32.79 -0.64
CA ILE A 476 -5.83 -32.81 0.83
C ILE A 476 -4.88 -31.74 1.40
N ALA A 477 -3.66 -31.62 0.86
CA ALA A 477 -2.72 -30.62 1.29
C ALA A 477 -3.23 -29.19 1.06
N ILE A 478 -3.79 -28.91 -0.13
CA ILE A 478 -4.39 -27.60 -0.46
C ILE A 478 -5.54 -27.27 0.50
N ASN A 479 -6.42 -28.22 0.77
CA ASN A 479 -7.53 -28.00 1.69
C ASN A 479 -7.07 -27.80 3.14
N ASN A 480 -6.04 -28.52 3.59
CA ASN A 480 -5.45 -28.34 4.91
C ASN A 480 -4.73 -27.01 5.06
N LEU A 481 -4.09 -26.53 3.98
CA LEU A 481 -3.45 -25.20 3.96
C LEU A 481 -4.45 -24.09 4.29
N ALA A 482 -5.70 -24.20 3.84
CA ALA A 482 -6.75 -23.21 4.15
C ALA A 482 -7.10 -23.13 5.65
N GLY A 483 -6.80 -24.18 6.42
CA GLY A 483 -7.04 -24.25 7.87
C GLY A 483 -5.86 -23.76 8.73
N VAL A 484 -4.72 -23.42 8.14
CA VAL A 484 -3.54 -22.96 8.89
C VAL A 484 -3.78 -21.54 9.42
N PRO A 485 -3.50 -21.25 10.71
CA PRO A 485 -3.62 -19.91 11.27
C PRO A 485 -2.78 -18.87 10.49
N SER A 486 -3.36 -17.70 10.25
CA SER A 486 -2.74 -16.66 9.40
C SER A 486 -1.37 -16.18 9.93
N ILE A 487 -1.18 -16.18 11.26
CA ILE A 487 0.10 -15.80 11.89
C ILE A 487 1.26 -16.74 11.47
N VAL A 488 0.96 -18.03 11.22
CA VAL A 488 1.97 -19.01 10.78
C VAL A 488 2.48 -18.64 9.39
N TYR A 489 1.60 -18.17 8.50
CA TYR A 489 2.02 -17.64 7.20
C TYR A 489 2.90 -16.40 7.35
N GLY A 490 2.61 -15.54 8.33
CA GLY A 490 3.46 -14.38 8.65
C GLY A 490 4.87 -14.79 9.08
N MET A 491 4.98 -15.77 9.97
CA MET A 491 6.27 -16.33 10.40
C MET A 491 7.03 -16.97 9.23
N PHE A 492 6.33 -17.75 8.38
CA PHE A 492 6.91 -18.30 7.17
C PHE A 492 7.38 -17.20 6.21
N GLY A 493 6.55 -16.17 5.99
CA GLY A 493 6.88 -15.03 5.14
C GLY A 493 8.12 -14.28 5.62
N LEU A 494 8.22 -14.03 6.93
CA LEU A 494 9.38 -13.40 7.53
C LEU A 494 10.66 -14.27 7.38
N GLY A 495 10.57 -15.54 7.76
CA GLY A 495 11.73 -16.44 7.74
C GLY A 495 12.16 -16.80 6.32
N PHE A 496 11.22 -17.16 5.46
CA PHE A 496 11.54 -17.64 4.10
C PHE A 496 11.70 -16.50 3.09
N PHE A 497 10.73 -15.57 3.02
CA PHE A 497 10.81 -14.51 2.01
C PHE A 497 11.78 -13.39 2.43
N CYS A 498 11.65 -12.83 3.63
CA CYS A 498 12.51 -11.71 4.03
C CYS A 498 13.94 -12.20 4.32
N TYR A 499 14.10 -13.06 5.33
CA TYR A 499 15.44 -13.45 5.80
C TYR A 499 16.11 -14.54 4.95
N GLY A 500 15.34 -15.39 4.29
CA GLY A 500 15.89 -16.39 3.39
C GLY A 500 16.11 -15.83 1.98
N LEU A 501 15.02 -15.64 1.24
CA LEU A 501 15.07 -15.24 -0.17
C LEU A 501 15.56 -13.81 -0.36
N GLY A 502 15.09 -12.87 0.47
CA GLY A 502 15.48 -11.47 0.37
C GLY A 502 16.96 -11.25 0.71
N ALA A 503 17.42 -11.82 1.82
CA ALA A 503 18.85 -11.75 2.18
C ALA A 503 19.75 -12.43 1.16
N TRP A 504 19.28 -13.52 0.55
CA TRP A 504 19.99 -14.19 -0.54
C TRP A 504 20.05 -13.32 -1.81
N VAL A 505 18.97 -12.58 -2.15
CA VAL A 505 18.97 -11.60 -3.25
C VAL A 505 19.94 -10.45 -2.95
N ASP A 506 19.94 -9.92 -1.73
CA ASP A 506 20.83 -8.83 -1.30
C ASP A 506 22.30 -9.25 -1.23
N GLY A 507 22.58 -10.51 -0.89
CA GLY A 507 23.92 -11.08 -0.85
C GLY A 507 24.63 -11.11 -2.20
N GLY A 508 23.87 -11.03 -3.29
CA GLY A 508 24.40 -11.14 -4.63
C GLY A 508 24.89 -12.54 -4.97
N PRO A 509 25.64 -12.75 -6.07
CA PRO A 509 26.11 -14.07 -6.48
C PRO A 509 27.13 -14.63 -5.46
N ALA A 510 26.87 -15.85 -5.00
CA ALA A 510 27.75 -16.57 -4.07
C ALA A 510 29.10 -16.97 -4.69
N ALA A 511 29.20 -17.02 -6.03
CA ALA A 511 30.42 -17.21 -6.77
C ALA A 511 30.74 -15.93 -7.57
N ALA A 512 32.01 -15.58 -7.68
CA ALA A 512 32.49 -14.43 -8.48
C ALA A 512 32.32 -14.69 -9.98
N ALA A 513 31.10 -14.92 -10.44
CA ALA A 513 30.78 -15.02 -11.85
C ALA A 513 30.50 -13.61 -12.39
N SER A 514 31.19 -13.24 -13.48
CA SER A 514 30.86 -12.02 -14.20
C SER A 514 29.41 -12.11 -14.72
N ARG A 515 28.73 -10.96 -14.87
CA ARG A 515 27.36 -10.91 -15.46
C ARG A 515 27.31 -11.63 -16.81
N GLY A 516 28.35 -11.50 -17.62
CA GLY A 516 28.42 -12.18 -18.91
C GLY A 516 28.37 -13.70 -18.79
N VAL A 517 29.10 -14.28 -17.85
CA VAL A 517 29.08 -15.74 -17.58
C VAL A 517 27.68 -16.15 -17.09
N TRP A 518 27.05 -15.38 -16.21
CA TRP A 518 25.71 -15.66 -15.72
C TRP A 518 24.68 -15.68 -16.85
N TRP A 519 24.64 -14.63 -17.70
CA TRP A 519 23.77 -14.57 -18.87
C TRP A 519 24.07 -15.68 -19.89
N GLY A 520 25.34 -16.06 -20.02
CA GLY A 520 25.73 -17.21 -20.83
C GLY A 520 25.11 -18.51 -20.31
N ILE A 521 25.14 -18.75 -19.01
CA ILE A 521 24.52 -19.93 -18.39
C ILE A 521 22.99 -19.88 -18.49
N VAL A 522 22.37 -18.71 -18.34
CA VAL A 522 20.92 -18.51 -18.60
C VAL A 522 20.57 -18.87 -20.04
N ALA A 523 21.37 -18.43 -21.01
CA ALA A 523 21.19 -18.78 -22.42
C ALA A 523 21.31 -20.30 -22.66
N ILE A 524 22.32 -20.96 -22.09
CA ILE A 524 22.50 -22.42 -22.16
C ILE A 524 21.28 -23.13 -21.53
N THR A 525 20.82 -22.68 -20.38
CA THR A 525 19.63 -23.25 -19.74
C THR A 525 18.40 -23.10 -20.65
N GLY A 526 18.21 -21.93 -21.25
CA GLY A 526 17.16 -21.71 -22.25
C GLY A 526 17.28 -22.62 -23.47
N LEU A 527 18.49 -22.86 -23.95
CA LEU A 527 18.76 -23.83 -25.04
C LEU A 527 18.35 -25.24 -24.66
N ILE A 528 18.67 -25.67 -23.45
CA ILE A 528 18.30 -26.99 -22.93
C ILE A 528 16.78 -27.11 -22.81
N VAL A 529 16.08 -26.07 -22.32
CA VAL A 529 14.61 -26.04 -22.26
C VAL A 529 13.97 -26.15 -23.65
N VAL A 530 14.48 -25.40 -24.62
CA VAL A 530 13.97 -25.44 -26.01
C VAL A 530 14.27 -26.81 -26.65
N GLY A 531 15.46 -27.35 -26.41
CA GLY A 531 15.83 -28.70 -26.83
C GLY A 531 14.96 -29.79 -26.21
N GLY A 532 14.64 -29.66 -24.91
CA GLY A 532 13.72 -30.52 -24.19
C GLY A 532 12.32 -30.49 -24.77
N ALA A 533 11.78 -29.27 -25.02
CA ALA A 533 10.47 -29.11 -25.66
C ALA A 533 10.41 -29.67 -27.08
N ALA A 534 11.44 -29.44 -27.89
CA ALA A 534 11.55 -30.00 -29.24
C ALA A 534 11.62 -31.53 -29.22
N SER A 535 12.41 -32.11 -28.32
CA SER A 535 12.53 -33.56 -28.13
C SER A 535 11.22 -34.18 -27.66
N THR A 536 10.48 -33.53 -26.75
CA THR A 536 9.15 -33.96 -26.30
C THR A 536 8.17 -34.01 -27.48
N MET A 537 8.18 -33.01 -28.36
CA MET A 537 7.34 -32.98 -29.56
C MET A 537 7.72 -34.10 -30.59
N LEU A 538 8.98 -34.43 -30.67
CA LEU A 538 9.46 -35.53 -31.52
C LEU A 538 9.15 -36.91 -30.91
N ALA A 539 9.03 -37.01 -29.62
CA ALA A 539 8.67 -38.24 -28.89
C ALA A 539 7.22 -38.65 -29.07
N VAL A 540 6.31 -37.69 -29.37
CA VAL A 540 4.88 -37.93 -29.59
C VAL A 540 4.73 -38.75 -30.89
N HIS A 541 4.04 -39.90 -30.78
CA HIS A 541 3.70 -40.77 -31.92
C HIS A 541 2.18 -40.79 -32.14
N GLU A 542 1.76 -41.13 -33.36
CA GLU A 542 0.32 -41.20 -33.69
C GLU A 542 -0.32 -42.43 -33.00
N PRO A 543 -1.53 -42.23 -32.41
CA PRO A 543 -2.27 -43.36 -31.83
C PRO A 543 -2.46 -44.49 -32.87
N GLY A 544 -2.11 -45.73 -32.50
CA GLY A 544 -2.26 -46.91 -33.35
C GLY A 544 -1.04 -47.27 -34.23
N LYS A 545 0.03 -46.45 -34.24
CA LYS A 545 1.28 -46.81 -34.91
C LYS A 545 2.35 -47.17 -33.87
N PRO A 546 3.21 -48.21 -34.11
CA PRO A 546 4.30 -48.54 -33.22
C PRO A 546 5.32 -47.39 -33.12
N ALA A 547 5.81 -47.11 -31.92
CA ALA A 547 6.82 -46.07 -31.69
C ALA A 547 8.10 -46.42 -32.43
N THR A 548 8.55 -45.55 -33.32
CA THR A 548 9.81 -45.71 -34.06
C THR A 548 11.03 -45.58 -33.15
N ARG A 549 12.20 -46.05 -33.56
CA ARG A 549 13.45 -45.84 -32.82
C ARG A 549 13.69 -44.35 -32.50
N VAL A 550 13.36 -43.46 -33.44
CA VAL A 550 13.48 -42.02 -33.29
C VAL A 550 12.58 -41.50 -32.15
N ASN A 551 11.33 -41.96 -32.05
CA ASN A 551 10.42 -41.51 -30.99
C ASN A 551 10.91 -41.99 -29.60
N ARG A 552 11.45 -43.21 -29.48
CA ARG A 552 11.99 -43.71 -28.21
C ARG A 552 13.27 -42.99 -27.76
N VAL A 553 14.19 -42.73 -28.72
CA VAL A 553 15.40 -41.94 -28.42
C VAL A 553 15.04 -40.50 -28.08
N ALA A 554 14.09 -39.88 -28.78
CA ALA A 554 13.61 -38.51 -28.48
C ALA A 554 12.94 -38.44 -27.10
N ALA A 555 12.22 -39.48 -26.67
CA ALA A 555 11.63 -39.53 -25.35
C ALA A 555 12.69 -39.60 -24.24
N GLY A 556 13.71 -40.46 -24.41
CA GLY A 556 14.84 -40.54 -23.46
C GLY A 556 15.63 -39.22 -23.39
N LEU A 557 15.95 -38.65 -24.56
CA LEU A 557 16.63 -37.34 -24.64
C LEU A 557 15.81 -36.21 -24.01
N SER A 558 14.50 -36.21 -24.17
CA SER A 558 13.59 -35.22 -23.54
C SER A 558 13.72 -35.28 -22.03
N TRP A 559 13.66 -36.44 -21.41
CA TRP A 559 13.83 -36.59 -19.97
C TRP A 559 15.19 -36.07 -19.49
N CYS A 560 16.27 -36.40 -20.16
CA CYS A 560 17.61 -35.90 -19.82
C CYS A 560 17.69 -34.38 -19.92
N LEU A 561 17.15 -33.81 -20.99
CA LEU A 561 17.18 -32.37 -21.18
C LEU A 561 16.30 -31.62 -20.13
N TRP A 562 15.12 -32.14 -19.78
CA TRP A 562 14.30 -31.53 -18.74
C TRP A 562 14.93 -31.61 -17.34
N ILE A 563 15.51 -32.75 -16.98
CA ILE A 563 16.27 -32.91 -15.73
C ILE A 563 17.47 -31.96 -15.72
N GLY A 564 18.20 -31.87 -16.82
CA GLY A 564 19.32 -30.94 -16.98
C GLY A 564 18.89 -29.47 -16.88
N ALA A 565 17.76 -29.08 -17.49
CA ALA A 565 17.21 -27.74 -17.42
C ALA A 565 16.82 -27.36 -15.99
N VAL A 566 16.12 -28.25 -15.28
CA VAL A 566 15.74 -28.05 -13.88
C VAL A 566 16.98 -27.98 -13.00
N GLY A 567 17.93 -28.89 -13.15
CA GLY A 567 19.18 -28.87 -12.40
C GLY A 567 19.98 -27.58 -12.60
N MET A 568 20.10 -27.13 -13.87
CA MET A 568 20.80 -25.89 -14.20
C MET A 568 20.05 -24.65 -13.68
N ALA A 569 18.72 -24.63 -13.76
CA ALA A 569 17.91 -23.56 -13.21
C ALA A 569 18.04 -23.49 -11.68
N VAL A 570 17.97 -24.62 -10.99
CA VAL A 570 18.20 -24.72 -9.55
C VAL A 570 19.61 -24.25 -9.19
N TRP A 571 20.62 -24.65 -9.95
CA TRP A 571 22.01 -24.22 -9.73
C TRP A 571 22.16 -22.69 -9.93
N LEU A 572 21.60 -22.13 -11.01
CA LEU A 572 21.58 -20.67 -11.24
C LEU A 572 20.94 -19.94 -10.07
N VAL A 573 19.76 -20.40 -9.66
CA VAL A 573 19.02 -19.80 -8.55
C VAL A 573 19.76 -19.96 -7.23
N ALA A 574 20.33 -21.13 -6.93
CA ALA A 574 21.00 -21.37 -5.65
C ALA A 574 22.38 -20.71 -5.52
N ARG A 575 23.14 -20.58 -6.63
CA ARG A 575 24.54 -20.13 -6.58
C ARG A 575 24.78 -18.72 -7.07
N THR A 576 23.87 -18.18 -7.88
CA THR A 576 24.09 -16.91 -8.57
C THR A 576 22.84 -16.05 -8.61
N PRO A 577 22.33 -15.56 -7.45
CA PRO A 577 21.21 -14.62 -7.44
C PRO A 577 21.69 -13.28 -8.02
N TYR A 578 21.17 -12.92 -9.18
CA TYR A 578 21.64 -11.75 -9.92
C TYR A 578 20.65 -10.58 -9.94
N PHE A 579 19.76 -10.48 -8.94
CA PHE A 579 18.75 -9.42 -8.87
C PHE A 579 19.22 -8.16 -8.16
N HIS A 580 20.41 -8.22 -7.58
CA HIS A 580 21.03 -7.14 -6.86
C HIS A 580 21.28 -5.91 -7.75
N GLY A 581 20.73 -4.77 -7.36
CA GLY A 581 20.90 -3.51 -8.07
C GLY A 581 19.96 -3.28 -9.26
N TRP A 582 19.06 -4.22 -9.59
CA TRP A 582 18.08 -4.04 -10.66
C TRP A 582 16.86 -3.23 -10.22
N PHE A 583 16.48 -3.33 -8.94
CA PHE A 583 15.23 -2.75 -8.42
C PHE A 583 15.44 -1.63 -7.41
N SER A 584 16.66 -1.43 -6.89
CA SER A 584 16.98 -0.33 -5.99
C SER A 584 18.43 0.10 -6.12
N GLU A 585 18.68 1.41 -6.01
CA GLU A 585 20.02 1.95 -5.80
C GLU A 585 20.45 1.53 -4.39
N LYS A 586 21.43 0.66 -4.28
CA LYS A 586 21.90 0.15 -2.99
C LYS A 586 22.57 1.26 -2.20
N LEU A 587 22.00 1.62 -1.08
CA LEU A 587 22.76 2.22 0.00
C LEU A 587 23.58 1.10 0.65
N PRO A 588 24.93 1.24 0.75
CA PRO A 588 25.82 0.12 1.14
C PRO A 588 25.54 -0.47 2.51
N GLU A 589 24.75 0.17 3.35
CA GLU A 589 24.57 -0.15 4.78
C GLU A 589 23.19 -0.71 5.14
N ARG A 590 22.25 -0.82 4.20
CA ARG A 590 20.88 -1.32 4.51
C ARG A 590 20.48 -2.45 3.59
N PRO A 591 19.95 -3.56 4.16
CA PRO A 591 19.34 -4.61 3.34
C PRO A 591 18.15 -4.02 2.58
N THR A 592 18.07 -4.29 1.27
CA THR A 592 16.94 -3.87 0.43
C THR A 592 15.82 -4.90 0.48
N PHE A 593 16.08 -6.09 -0.06
CA PHE A 593 15.12 -7.20 -0.07
C PHE A 593 15.23 -8.13 1.13
N GLY A 594 16.36 -8.16 1.85
CA GLY A 594 16.52 -8.88 3.12
C GLY A 594 15.75 -8.26 4.29
N GLY A 595 15.15 -7.08 4.07
CA GLY A 595 14.26 -6.40 4.98
C GLY A 595 12.79 -6.76 4.78
N ARG A 596 11.94 -6.18 5.63
CA ARG A 596 10.48 -6.24 5.51
C ARG A 596 10.02 -5.32 4.39
N GLY A 597 9.07 -5.78 3.54
CA GLY A 597 8.60 -4.98 2.41
C GLY A 597 7.27 -5.43 1.85
N ILE A 598 6.63 -4.55 1.04
CA ILE A 598 5.30 -4.81 0.47
C ILE A 598 5.30 -6.01 -0.48
N LEU A 599 6.40 -6.29 -1.19
CA LEU A 599 6.52 -7.44 -2.08
C LEU A 599 6.38 -8.76 -1.30
N TRP A 600 7.11 -8.89 -0.20
CA TRP A 600 7.09 -10.08 0.64
C TRP A 600 5.76 -10.25 1.35
N ALA A 601 5.17 -9.14 1.80
CA ALA A 601 3.83 -9.14 2.36
C ALA A 601 2.78 -9.62 1.35
N ALA A 602 2.84 -9.14 0.10
CA ALA A 602 1.93 -9.56 -0.97
C ALA A 602 2.09 -11.05 -1.30
N LEU A 603 3.31 -11.57 -1.38
CA LEU A 603 3.58 -13.00 -1.62
C LEU A 603 3.14 -13.89 -0.45
N THR A 604 3.32 -13.42 0.78
CA THR A 604 2.86 -14.12 1.99
C THR A 604 1.34 -14.26 1.99
N LEU A 605 0.63 -13.17 1.71
CA LEU A 605 -0.83 -13.19 1.59
C LEU A 605 -1.30 -13.99 0.37
N ALA A 606 -0.54 -13.97 -0.72
CA ALA A 606 -0.84 -14.80 -1.88
C ALA A 606 -0.81 -16.29 -1.53
N LEU A 607 0.16 -16.74 -0.75
CA LEU A 607 0.19 -18.13 -0.25
C LEU A 607 -1.00 -18.44 0.65
N LEU A 608 -1.40 -17.52 1.53
CA LEU A 608 -2.55 -17.67 2.43
C LEU A 608 -3.86 -17.83 1.64
N THR A 609 -4.03 -17.06 0.56
CA THR A 609 -5.27 -17.03 -0.23
C THR A 609 -5.26 -17.99 -1.42
N LEU A 610 -4.10 -18.57 -1.75
CA LEU A 610 -3.92 -19.50 -2.88
C LEU A 610 -4.91 -20.68 -2.85
N PRO A 611 -5.14 -21.37 -1.72
CA PRO A 611 -6.11 -22.47 -1.66
C PRO A 611 -7.52 -22.04 -2.07
N VAL A 612 -7.94 -20.84 -1.67
CA VAL A 612 -9.28 -20.31 -2.00
C VAL A 612 -9.44 -20.14 -3.51
N VAL A 613 -8.42 -19.56 -4.18
CA VAL A 613 -8.44 -19.37 -5.63
C VAL A 613 -8.38 -20.71 -6.37
N ILE A 614 -7.58 -21.68 -5.89
CA ILE A 614 -7.50 -23.00 -6.50
C ILE A 614 -8.85 -23.70 -6.44
N VAL A 615 -9.47 -23.79 -5.26
CA VAL A 615 -10.75 -24.48 -5.07
C VAL A 615 -11.86 -23.83 -5.89
N ALA A 616 -12.01 -22.52 -5.79
CA ALA A 616 -13.02 -21.78 -6.56
C ALA A 616 -12.83 -21.93 -8.08
N THR A 617 -11.58 -21.95 -8.55
CA THR A 617 -11.26 -22.17 -9.97
C THR A 617 -11.53 -23.61 -10.39
N GLU A 618 -11.21 -24.61 -9.57
CA GLU A 618 -11.48 -26.02 -9.82
C GLU A 618 -12.98 -26.27 -9.93
N GLU A 619 -13.79 -25.67 -9.05
CA GLU A 619 -15.25 -25.72 -9.10
C GLU A 619 -15.79 -25.04 -10.37
N ALA A 620 -15.27 -23.87 -10.74
CA ALA A 620 -15.65 -23.14 -11.94
C ALA A 620 -15.35 -23.95 -13.22
N ILE A 621 -14.21 -24.61 -13.30
CA ILE A 621 -13.84 -25.48 -14.41
C ILE A 621 -14.73 -26.72 -14.43
N SER A 622 -15.09 -27.27 -13.26
CA SER A 622 -15.99 -28.43 -13.14
C SER A 622 -17.41 -28.15 -13.63
N ALA A 623 -17.89 -26.92 -13.43
CA ALA A 623 -19.22 -26.48 -13.84
C ALA A 623 -19.37 -26.34 -15.37
N VAL A 624 -18.29 -26.37 -16.16
CA VAL A 624 -18.34 -26.31 -17.61
C VAL A 624 -18.92 -27.64 -18.16
N PRO A 625 -20.01 -27.62 -18.95
CA PRO A 625 -20.65 -28.84 -19.47
C PRO A 625 -19.70 -29.75 -20.26
N GLY A 626 -19.75 -31.04 -20.01
CA GLY A 626 -18.95 -32.04 -20.75
C GLY A 626 -19.15 -32.03 -22.26
N SER A 627 -20.41 -31.80 -22.69
CA SER A 627 -20.78 -31.71 -24.10
C SER A 627 -20.00 -30.63 -24.87
N MET A 628 -19.66 -29.51 -24.24
CA MET A 628 -18.82 -28.49 -24.88
C MET A 628 -17.39 -28.97 -25.12
N ARG A 629 -16.85 -29.79 -24.22
CA ARG A 629 -15.52 -30.41 -24.36
C ARG A 629 -15.53 -31.49 -25.46
N GLU A 630 -16.52 -32.36 -25.42
CA GLU A 630 -16.71 -33.44 -26.39
C GLU A 630 -16.91 -32.91 -27.81
N GLY A 631 -17.76 -31.88 -27.98
CA GLY A 631 -17.96 -31.20 -29.25
C GLY A 631 -16.68 -30.59 -29.81
N SER A 632 -15.85 -29.99 -28.96
CA SER A 632 -14.54 -29.47 -29.34
C SER A 632 -13.57 -30.57 -29.80
N TYR A 633 -13.54 -31.70 -29.07
CA TYR A 633 -12.69 -32.84 -29.46
C TYR A 633 -13.19 -33.49 -30.74
N ALA A 634 -14.50 -33.61 -30.93
CA ALA A 634 -15.09 -34.10 -32.17
C ALA A 634 -14.74 -33.24 -33.40
N SER A 635 -14.57 -31.94 -33.18
CA SER A 635 -14.10 -30.99 -34.25
C SER A 635 -12.57 -31.06 -34.47
N GLY A 636 -11.84 -31.99 -33.82
CA GLY A 636 -10.41 -32.19 -33.98
C GLY A 636 -9.52 -31.23 -33.18
N ALA A 637 -10.08 -30.49 -32.21
CA ALA A 637 -9.31 -29.60 -31.37
C ALA A 637 -8.42 -30.37 -30.38
N SER A 638 -7.20 -29.87 -30.14
CA SER A 638 -6.32 -30.40 -29.12
C SER A 638 -6.83 -30.04 -27.71
N ARG A 639 -6.37 -30.78 -26.69
CA ARG A 639 -6.73 -30.54 -25.28
C ARG A 639 -6.45 -29.07 -24.87
N TRP A 640 -5.29 -28.54 -25.23
CA TRP A 640 -4.94 -27.14 -24.97
C TRP A 640 -5.83 -26.13 -25.70
N GLN A 641 -6.20 -26.43 -26.95
CA GLN A 641 -7.13 -25.55 -27.70
C GLN A 641 -8.51 -25.52 -27.06
N THR A 642 -9.04 -26.68 -26.63
CA THR A 642 -10.29 -26.81 -25.90
C THR A 642 -10.26 -26.04 -24.59
N VAL A 643 -9.20 -26.23 -23.79
CA VAL A 643 -9.01 -25.51 -22.52
C VAL A 643 -8.97 -24.01 -22.73
N ARG A 644 -8.13 -23.52 -23.66
CA ARG A 644 -7.92 -22.08 -23.87
C ARG A 644 -9.12 -21.37 -24.48
N ARG A 645 -9.83 -22.02 -25.44
CA ARG A 645 -10.90 -21.38 -26.21
C ARG A 645 -12.31 -21.64 -25.69
N ILE A 646 -12.51 -22.70 -24.91
CA ILE A 646 -13.85 -23.11 -24.43
C ILE A 646 -13.89 -23.14 -22.92
N VAL A 647 -13.05 -23.96 -22.27
CA VAL A 647 -13.16 -24.20 -20.83
C VAL A 647 -12.81 -22.95 -20.02
N LEU A 648 -11.67 -22.32 -20.29
CA LEU A 648 -11.22 -21.15 -19.56
C LEU A 648 -12.15 -19.94 -19.70
N PRO A 649 -12.61 -19.56 -20.93
CA PRO A 649 -13.58 -18.48 -21.07
C PRO A 649 -14.94 -18.80 -20.41
N ALA A 650 -15.41 -20.05 -20.48
CA ALA A 650 -16.66 -20.46 -19.82
C ALA A 650 -16.55 -20.48 -18.30
N ALA A 651 -15.39 -20.84 -17.73
CA ALA A 651 -15.10 -20.84 -16.30
C ALA A 651 -14.78 -19.44 -15.74
N MET A 652 -14.48 -18.44 -16.58
CA MET A 652 -14.02 -17.11 -16.17
C MET A 652 -14.93 -16.45 -15.11
N PRO A 653 -16.26 -16.49 -15.19
CA PRO A 653 -17.13 -15.90 -14.15
C PRO A 653 -16.93 -16.51 -12.77
N GLY A 654 -16.66 -17.82 -12.68
CA GLY A 654 -16.36 -18.52 -11.43
C GLY A 654 -14.95 -18.20 -10.91
N ILE A 655 -13.95 -18.14 -11.81
CA ILE A 655 -12.59 -17.73 -11.49
C ILE A 655 -12.58 -16.32 -10.90
N MET A 656 -13.32 -15.39 -11.50
CA MET A 656 -13.45 -14.02 -10.99
C MET A 656 -14.13 -13.99 -9.61
N THR A 657 -15.05 -14.92 -9.32
CA THR A 657 -15.63 -15.02 -7.98
C THR A 657 -14.59 -15.45 -6.94
N GLY A 658 -13.76 -16.43 -7.26
CA GLY A 658 -12.64 -16.84 -6.41
C GLY A 658 -11.61 -15.70 -6.20
N THR A 659 -11.33 -14.92 -7.26
CA THR A 659 -10.48 -13.74 -7.19
C THR A 659 -11.03 -12.70 -6.21
N ILE A 660 -12.32 -12.36 -6.32
CA ILE A 660 -12.99 -11.39 -5.42
C ILE A 660 -12.92 -11.86 -3.97
N LEU A 661 -13.15 -13.14 -3.73
CA LEU A 661 -13.06 -13.70 -2.38
C LEU A 661 -11.65 -13.65 -1.80
N ALA A 662 -10.64 -13.93 -2.62
CA ALA A 662 -9.23 -13.81 -2.22
C ALA A 662 -8.82 -12.36 -1.93
N MET A 663 -9.28 -11.39 -2.76
CA MET A 663 -9.03 -9.96 -2.53
C MET A 663 -9.66 -9.49 -1.22
N ALA A 664 -10.93 -9.81 -0.98
CA ALA A 664 -11.65 -9.42 0.23
C ALA A 664 -10.97 -9.97 1.49
N ARG A 665 -10.54 -11.24 1.44
CA ARG A 665 -9.81 -11.88 2.53
C ARG A 665 -8.45 -11.21 2.76
N GLY A 666 -7.65 -11.04 1.70
CA GLY A 666 -6.31 -10.47 1.79
C GLY A 666 -6.30 -9.02 2.30
N ALA A 667 -7.29 -8.22 1.90
CA ALA A 667 -7.43 -6.83 2.36
C ALA A 667 -7.78 -6.72 3.86
N GLY A 668 -8.38 -7.75 4.46
CA GLY A 668 -8.75 -7.76 5.89
C GLY A 668 -7.72 -8.42 6.81
N GLU A 669 -6.68 -9.06 6.29
CA GLU A 669 -5.70 -9.79 7.10
C GLU A 669 -4.68 -8.84 7.73
N VAL A 670 -4.44 -8.99 9.03
CA VAL A 670 -3.54 -8.14 9.81
C VAL A 670 -2.31 -8.91 10.32
N ALA A 671 -2.53 -10.07 10.93
CA ALA A 671 -1.50 -10.79 11.66
C ALA A 671 -0.23 -11.13 10.83
N PRO A 672 -0.31 -11.64 9.59
CA PRO A 672 0.90 -11.87 8.80
C PRO A 672 1.58 -10.57 8.39
N LEU A 673 0.84 -9.48 8.19
CA LEU A 673 1.39 -8.21 7.75
C LEU A 673 2.26 -7.52 8.79
N MET A 674 1.89 -7.63 10.07
CA MET A 674 2.67 -7.11 11.20
C MET A 674 4.09 -7.67 11.22
N LEU A 675 4.27 -8.90 10.77
CA LEU A 675 5.58 -9.58 10.76
C LEU A 675 6.38 -9.24 9.51
N VAL A 676 5.73 -9.06 8.34
CA VAL A 676 6.42 -9.07 7.04
C VAL A 676 6.62 -7.68 6.45
N GLY A 677 5.89 -6.65 6.90
CA GLY A 677 6.14 -5.33 6.28
C GLY A 677 5.22 -4.19 6.64
N ALA A 678 4.10 -4.43 7.33
CA ALA A 678 3.25 -3.34 7.79
C ALA A 678 3.90 -2.61 8.97
N VAL A 679 3.84 -1.28 8.95
CA VAL A 679 4.39 -0.38 9.97
C VAL A 679 3.36 0.68 10.35
N ASN A 680 3.53 1.27 11.55
CA ASN A 680 2.65 2.33 12.05
C ASN A 680 2.84 3.63 11.27
N PHE A 681 4.10 3.93 10.92
CA PHE A 681 4.46 5.12 10.17
C PHE A 681 5.60 4.81 9.21
N THR A 682 5.53 5.34 8.00
CA THR A 682 6.61 5.28 7.01
C THR A 682 6.82 6.64 6.37
N GLN A 683 8.07 7.04 6.22
CA GLN A 683 8.46 8.27 5.53
C GLN A 683 8.44 8.12 4.00
N SER A 684 8.47 6.88 3.51
CA SER A 684 8.55 6.59 2.08
C SER A 684 7.40 5.70 1.63
N SER A 685 6.55 6.22 0.75
CA SER A 685 5.48 5.43 0.12
C SER A 685 6.06 4.29 -0.73
N PRO A 686 5.43 3.11 -0.77
CA PRO A 686 5.78 2.05 -1.71
C PRO A 686 5.45 2.42 -3.17
N VAL A 687 4.63 3.43 -3.40
CA VAL A 687 4.30 3.96 -4.72
C VAL A 687 4.79 5.39 -4.83
N THR A 688 5.54 5.69 -5.88
CA THR A 688 6.08 7.03 -6.16
C THR A 688 5.77 7.43 -7.59
N ALA A 689 5.86 8.74 -7.88
CA ALA A 689 5.70 9.26 -9.24
C ALA A 689 6.94 9.03 -10.13
N GLU A 690 8.07 8.64 -9.53
CA GLU A 690 9.33 8.39 -10.23
C GLU A 690 9.57 6.88 -10.44
N ALA A 691 10.23 6.54 -11.55
CA ALA A 691 10.59 5.15 -11.84
C ALA A 691 11.51 4.59 -10.72
N PRO A 692 11.26 3.36 -10.26
CA PRO A 692 10.40 2.30 -10.82
C PRO A 692 8.91 2.36 -10.42
N TYR A 693 8.35 3.48 -10.00
CA TYR A 693 6.96 3.72 -9.59
C TYR A 693 6.46 2.86 -8.43
N LEU A 694 6.86 1.60 -8.34
CA LEU A 694 6.51 0.64 -7.30
C LEU A 694 7.78 0.07 -6.68
N HIS A 695 7.95 0.33 -5.39
CA HIS A 695 9.11 -0.11 -4.60
C HIS A 695 8.71 -1.29 -3.71
N GLY A 696 9.02 -2.50 -4.16
CA GLY A 696 8.65 -3.75 -3.47
C GLY A 696 9.39 -3.99 -2.15
N ASP A 697 10.53 -3.35 -1.97
CA ASP A 697 11.43 -3.42 -0.82
C ASP A 697 11.00 -2.52 0.35
N ARG A 698 10.12 -1.54 0.10
CA ARG A 698 9.69 -0.59 1.14
C ARG A 698 8.63 -1.17 2.06
N THR A 699 8.68 -0.75 3.32
CA THR A 699 7.59 -0.95 4.27
C THR A 699 6.39 -0.11 3.88
N PHE A 700 5.23 -0.45 4.39
CA PHE A 700 3.98 0.22 4.03
C PHE A 700 3.02 0.28 5.23
N MET A 701 2.09 1.22 5.17
CA MET A 701 1.00 1.31 6.12
C MET A 701 -0.21 0.54 5.59
N HIS A 702 -1.02 -0.05 6.48
CA HIS A 702 -2.18 -0.85 6.11
C HIS A 702 -3.37 -0.57 7.04
N LEU A 703 -4.59 -0.42 6.47
CA LEU A 703 -5.79 -0.05 7.25
C LEU A 703 -6.09 -1.02 8.39
N GLY A 704 -6.01 -2.31 8.16
CA GLY A 704 -6.23 -3.31 9.21
C GLY A 704 -5.21 -3.21 10.35
N PHE A 705 -3.93 -2.94 10.02
CA PHE A 705 -2.90 -2.73 11.01
C PHE A 705 -3.08 -1.40 11.74
N HIS A 706 -3.51 -0.36 11.04
CA HIS A 706 -3.82 0.94 11.63
C HIS A 706 -4.98 0.85 12.64
N ILE A 707 -6.05 0.11 12.31
CA ILE A 707 -7.15 -0.19 13.24
C ILE A 707 -6.62 -0.89 14.50
N TYR A 708 -5.76 -1.89 14.34
CA TYR A 708 -5.14 -2.59 15.46
C TYR A 708 -4.28 -1.65 16.31
N ASN A 709 -3.49 -0.78 15.67
CA ASN A 709 -2.65 0.19 16.37
C ASN A 709 -3.48 1.20 17.17
N LEU A 710 -4.51 1.78 16.57
CA LEU A 710 -5.41 2.72 17.23
C LEU A 710 -6.17 2.08 18.39
N GLY A 711 -6.63 0.83 18.22
CA GLY A 711 -7.46 0.15 19.22
C GLY A 711 -6.68 -0.45 20.40
N PHE A 712 -5.42 -0.87 20.18
CA PHE A 712 -4.68 -1.66 21.18
C PHE A 712 -3.31 -1.10 21.55
N GLN A 713 -2.71 -0.26 20.74
CA GLN A 713 -1.36 0.27 20.97
C GLN A 713 -1.35 1.78 21.26
N SER A 714 -2.47 2.46 21.12
CA SER A 714 -2.56 3.87 21.46
C SER A 714 -2.45 4.08 22.97
N PRO A 715 -1.66 5.07 23.41
CA PRO A 715 -1.58 5.44 24.83
C PRO A 715 -2.92 5.92 25.42
N ASP A 716 -3.78 6.47 24.56
CA ASP A 716 -5.12 6.93 24.90
C ASP A 716 -6.15 6.23 23.98
N SER A 717 -6.54 5.03 24.39
CA SER A 717 -7.50 4.22 23.63
C SER A 717 -8.90 4.85 23.57
N GLN A 718 -9.26 5.67 24.57
CA GLN A 718 -10.55 6.37 24.58
C GLN A 718 -10.61 7.52 23.56
N ALA A 719 -9.48 8.21 23.37
CA ALA A 719 -9.38 9.25 22.34
C ALA A 719 -9.43 8.70 20.93
N THR A 720 -8.83 7.51 20.72
CA THR A 720 -8.73 6.90 19.40
C THR A 720 -9.91 6.00 19.03
N GLU A 721 -10.77 5.63 19.98
CA GLU A 721 -11.95 4.78 19.72
C GLU A 721 -12.84 5.28 18.56
N PRO A 722 -13.21 6.58 18.44
CA PRO A 722 -14.00 7.05 17.32
C PRO A 722 -13.29 6.85 15.97
N LEU A 723 -11.96 7.01 15.94
CA LEU A 723 -11.15 6.80 14.73
C LEU A 723 -11.05 5.31 14.35
N VAL A 724 -11.09 4.39 15.32
CA VAL A 724 -11.19 2.94 15.07
C VAL A 724 -12.46 2.63 14.25
N TRP A 725 -13.61 3.21 14.66
CA TRP A 725 -14.87 3.05 13.92
C TRP A 725 -14.81 3.65 12.52
N THR A 726 -14.24 4.86 12.39
CA THR A 726 -14.08 5.55 11.10
C THR A 726 -13.14 4.79 10.15
N THR A 727 -12.01 4.32 10.66
CA THR A 727 -11.04 3.53 9.87
C THR A 727 -11.63 2.19 9.45
N THR A 728 -12.43 1.57 10.34
CA THR A 728 -13.15 0.33 10.03
C THR A 728 -14.19 0.56 8.93
N LEU A 729 -14.97 1.66 9.01
CA LEU A 729 -15.89 2.06 7.95
C LEU A 729 -15.17 2.26 6.62
N LEU A 730 -14.02 2.92 6.65
CA LEU A 730 -13.21 3.16 5.46
C LEU A 730 -12.69 1.84 4.87
N LEU A 731 -12.16 0.92 5.69
CA LEU A 731 -11.71 -0.38 5.25
C LEU A 731 -12.84 -1.18 4.56
N VAL A 732 -14.01 -1.25 5.20
CA VAL A 732 -15.19 -1.92 4.63
C VAL A 732 -15.60 -1.27 3.31
N THR A 733 -15.56 0.06 3.24
CA THR A 733 -15.89 0.81 2.01
C THR A 733 -14.89 0.52 0.89
N ILE A 734 -13.59 0.52 1.15
CA ILE A 734 -12.56 0.20 0.16
C ILE A 734 -12.70 -1.23 -0.35
N VAL A 735 -12.90 -2.19 0.55
CA VAL A 735 -13.13 -3.60 0.17
C VAL A 735 -14.39 -3.73 -0.70
N LEU A 736 -15.46 -3.02 -0.34
CA LEU A 736 -16.69 -2.98 -1.13
C LEU A 736 -16.47 -2.40 -2.53
N VAL A 737 -15.74 -1.29 -2.63
CA VAL A 737 -15.42 -0.63 -3.91
C VAL A 737 -14.56 -1.54 -4.79
N LEU A 738 -13.53 -2.17 -4.23
CA LEU A 738 -12.68 -3.12 -4.96
C LEU A 738 -13.48 -4.33 -5.47
N ASN A 739 -14.35 -4.89 -4.61
CA ASN A 739 -15.23 -6.00 -4.97
C ASN A 739 -16.24 -5.59 -6.07
N LEU A 740 -16.84 -4.40 -5.96
CA LEU A 740 -17.77 -3.88 -6.96
C LEU A 740 -17.06 -3.66 -8.30
N ALA A 741 -15.86 -3.10 -8.30
CA ALA A 741 -15.04 -2.94 -9.51
C ALA A 741 -14.77 -4.31 -10.16
N ALA A 742 -14.39 -5.32 -9.40
CA ALA A 742 -14.16 -6.66 -9.90
C ALA A 742 -15.47 -7.32 -10.43
N ILE A 743 -16.62 -7.08 -9.79
CA ILE A 743 -17.93 -7.55 -10.27
C ILE A 743 -18.30 -6.87 -11.58
N ILE A 744 -18.06 -5.57 -11.72
CA ILE A 744 -18.30 -4.83 -12.98
C ILE A 744 -17.42 -5.39 -14.10
N ILE A 745 -16.13 -5.62 -13.85
CA ILE A 745 -15.22 -6.24 -14.80
C ILE A 745 -15.74 -7.64 -15.20
N ARG A 746 -16.13 -8.46 -14.23
CA ARG A 746 -16.73 -9.78 -14.47
C ARG A 746 -17.97 -9.71 -15.34
N SER A 747 -18.89 -8.78 -15.07
CA SER A 747 -20.14 -8.63 -15.84
C SER A 747 -19.88 -8.22 -17.29
N ARG A 748 -18.91 -7.30 -17.53
CA ARG A 748 -18.51 -6.90 -18.87
C ARG A 748 -17.84 -8.04 -19.65
N LEU A 749 -17.04 -8.87 -19.00
CA LEU A 749 -16.42 -10.05 -19.63
C LEU A 749 -17.47 -11.09 -20.00
N ARG A 750 -18.50 -11.30 -19.16
CA ARG A 750 -19.60 -12.22 -19.43
C ARG A 750 -20.46 -11.80 -20.62
N GLY A 751 -20.75 -10.50 -20.77
CA GLY A 751 -21.50 -9.95 -21.90
C GLY A 751 -20.83 -10.17 -23.27
N ARG A 752 -19.49 -10.13 -23.31
CA ARG A 752 -18.73 -10.39 -24.54
C ARG A 752 -18.71 -11.86 -24.96
N GLY A 753 -18.86 -12.78 -24.01
CA GLY A 753 -18.91 -14.23 -24.30
C GLY A 753 -20.23 -14.70 -24.93
N HIS A 754 -21.31 -13.95 -24.81
CA HIS A 754 -22.63 -14.31 -25.39
C HIS A 754 -22.82 -13.79 -26.82
N VAL A 755 -22.06 -12.77 -27.24
CA VAL A 755 -22.16 -12.18 -28.61
C VAL A 755 -21.41 -13.01 -29.65
N SER A 756 -20.49 -13.88 -29.26
CA SER A 756 -19.75 -14.76 -30.20
C SER A 756 -20.39 -16.12 -30.46
N GLY A 757 -21.61 -16.35 -29.98
CA GLY A 757 -22.36 -17.61 -30.14
C GLY A 757 -23.75 -17.45 -30.77
N ALA A 758 -24.06 -16.29 -31.37
CA ALA A 758 -25.28 -16.05 -32.15
C ALA A 758 -24.97 -16.02 -33.65
#